data_e8be8866e42b119d51399d73f8f8ea9a
#
_entry.id   e8be8866e42b119d51399d73f8f8ea9a
#
_cell.length_a   1.000
_cell.length_b   1.000
_cell.length_c   1.000
_cell.angle_alpha   90.00
_cell.angle_beta   90.00
_cell.angle_gamma   90.00
#
_symmetry.space_group_name_H-M   'P 1'
#
loop_
_entity.id
_entity.type
_entity.pdbx_description
1 polymer ?
#
loop_
_entity_poly.entity_id
_entity_poly.type
_entity_poly.pdbx_seq_one_letter_code
_entity_poly.pdbx_strand_id
1 'polypeptide(L)'
;MKDKLYKLMNWPEIEAIIYSEDDNPHRLLGPHKAGSSVVFQTFQPGAERVELVFPDAGKELEMELADEAGYFAALIPGKELPERETSPKELPSYEYRITWPDGTVKTQGDPYRFGPVISKKDTDRFAAGIHYEAYQMLGAHVCVIDGTKGVHFAVWAPNALRVSVVGDFNRWDGRVHQMRRLWDSGIFEIFIPGELEGENYKYELKTKGGLTYLKADPYAFSQQLRPDTASVIRDISGFAWEDEEWLKKREKTDYSVSPISVYELYLGSFKRPEDDRPYCNYRELAPAIISYVKEMGYTHIELMPIMEHPFDGSWGYQVIGYYAPTARYGTPEDFMFFMNEMHKAGIGVILDWVPAHFPRDTYGLSAFDGTCLYEHLDPRQGSHPHWGTLIYNYGRPQVSNYLIANALFWIEQYHADGIRMDAVASMLYLDYGKQDGEWVANIYGGNENLQAVEFLKHVNSMIHKRGRGALSIAEESTAWPKVTGSLDDDGLGFDLKWNMGWMNDFLGYIRQDPYFRSGCHNMLTFSMVYAYSEKFMLVLSHDEVVHGKASMLGKMPGNRQEQFSNLKASYGYMMCHPGKKLLFMGQDIGEYDEWNENREVEWYLTKEADHKGLQEFVKALNRLYASAPALSVKDTSWDGFEWINCISANDCDLSFVRKGEKDEDMLLVVVNFANVERKNFQVGVPLNGKYKEILNSDAKEFGGEGRTNPRVKTALEEEWDGREYSIKMTQAPLSVSIFSYQPYTKEELKEIARKKAEKARKEKEAARRKKNAKNAKRTASGKTKTLKEELAEKVFAADAEISEKGEVEKPVRVVKPRRQDGAAETAEPDEAADGTKTAGKAKKGTDR
;
A
#
# COMPACT_ATOMS: atom_id res chain seq x y z
N MET A 1 -14.14 -67.76 -11.69
CA MET A 1 -14.34 -66.31 -11.61
C MET A 1 -13.32 -65.56 -12.48
N LYS A 2 -12.07 -65.96 -12.46
CA LYS A 2 -10.95 -65.39 -13.20
C LYS A 2 -11.25 -65.11 -14.65
N ASP A 3 -11.67 -66.08 -15.48
CA ASP A 3 -12.02 -65.89 -16.88
C ASP A 3 -13.18 -64.91 -17.12
N LYS A 4 -14.08 -64.76 -16.16
CA LYS A 4 -15.21 -63.85 -16.23
C LYS A 4 -14.80 -62.42 -15.94
N LEU A 5 -13.88 -62.27 -14.97
CA LEU A 5 -13.28 -60.98 -14.63
C LEU A 5 -12.47 -60.41 -15.81
N TYR A 6 -11.55 -61.23 -16.40
CA TYR A 6 -10.70 -60.80 -17.50
C TYR A 6 -11.48 -60.41 -18.77
N LYS A 7 -12.66 -60.98 -19.01
CA LYS A 7 -13.57 -60.64 -20.12
C LYS A 7 -14.28 -59.29 -19.91
N LEU A 8 -14.34 -58.79 -18.68
CA LEU A 8 -14.94 -57.50 -18.35
C LEU A 8 -13.91 -56.35 -18.35
N MET A 9 -12.60 -56.67 -18.43
CA MET A 9 -11.55 -55.69 -18.38
C MET A 9 -11.36 -54.96 -19.71
N ASN A 10 -11.32 -53.62 -19.67
CA ASN A 10 -10.94 -52.77 -20.77
C ASN A 10 -9.44 -52.51 -20.79
N TRP A 11 -8.69 -53.43 -21.39
CA TRP A 11 -7.22 -53.39 -21.39
C TRP A 11 -6.63 -52.07 -21.89
N PRO A 12 -7.10 -51.47 -22.98
CA PRO A 12 -6.60 -50.15 -23.45
C PRO A 12 -6.72 -49.05 -22.36
N GLU A 13 -7.83 -49.01 -21.62
CA GLU A 13 -8.01 -48.05 -20.55
C GLU A 13 -7.13 -48.41 -19.29
N ILE A 14 -6.96 -49.70 -19.02
CA ILE A 14 -6.04 -50.17 -17.94
C ILE A 14 -4.61 -49.74 -18.27
N GLU A 15 -4.15 -49.94 -19.51
CA GLU A 15 -2.84 -49.49 -19.94
C GLU A 15 -2.69 -47.97 -19.79
N ALA A 16 -3.71 -47.17 -20.15
CA ALA A 16 -3.70 -45.70 -19.96
C ALA A 16 -3.56 -45.32 -18.49
N ILE A 17 -4.22 -46.04 -17.55
CA ILE A 17 -4.03 -45.85 -16.10
C ILE A 17 -2.60 -46.20 -15.68
N ILE A 18 -2.07 -47.36 -16.10
CA ILE A 18 -0.73 -47.84 -15.78
C ILE A 18 0.35 -46.86 -16.27
N TYR A 19 0.22 -46.35 -17.48
CA TYR A 19 1.13 -45.37 -18.05
C TYR A 19 0.83 -43.94 -17.62
N SER A 20 -0.19 -43.74 -16.76
CA SER A 20 -0.60 -42.41 -16.27
C SER A 20 -0.95 -41.43 -17.42
N GLU A 21 -1.80 -41.84 -18.33
CA GLU A 21 -2.24 -41.12 -19.54
C GLU A 21 -3.77 -40.95 -19.61
N ASP A 22 -4.49 -41.41 -18.59
CA ASP A 22 -5.94 -41.23 -18.47
C ASP A 22 -6.28 -39.92 -17.73
N ASP A 23 -7.22 -39.15 -18.25
CA ASP A 23 -7.71 -37.92 -17.63
C ASP A 23 -9.01 -38.12 -16.82
N ASN A 24 -9.52 -39.36 -16.77
CA ASN A 24 -10.73 -39.72 -16.02
C ASN A 24 -10.69 -41.13 -15.46
N PRO A 25 -9.77 -41.44 -14.52
CA PRO A 25 -9.57 -42.77 -13.97
C PRO A 25 -10.82 -43.34 -13.24
N HIS A 26 -11.75 -42.48 -12.79
CA HIS A 26 -13.00 -42.89 -12.17
C HIS A 26 -13.93 -43.67 -13.10
N ARG A 27 -13.68 -43.69 -14.42
CA ARG A 27 -14.41 -44.54 -15.36
C ARG A 27 -14.07 -46.03 -15.17
N LEU A 28 -12.88 -46.32 -14.69
CA LEU A 28 -12.34 -47.65 -14.57
C LEU A 28 -12.09 -48.07 -13.12
N LEU A 29 -11.34 -47.21 -12.36
CA LEU A 29 -11.04 -47.47 -10.95
C LEU A 29 -12.29 -47.31 -10.09
N GLY A 30 -12.30 -48.00 -8.95
CA GLY A 30 -13.43 -48.04 -8.04
C GLY A 30 -14.43 -49.17 -8.33
N PRO A 31 -15.67 -49.09 -7.82
CA PRO A 31 -16.70 -50.12 -7.93
C PRO A 31 -17.62 -49.83 -9.14
N HIS A 32 -17.67 -50.76 -10.08
CA HIS A 32 -18.52 -50.67 -11.27
C HIS A 32 -19.50 -51.83 -11.41
N LYS A 33 -20.74 -51.57 -11.78
CA LYS A 33 -21.76 -52.58 -12.03
C LYS A 33 -21.43 -53.40 -13.27
N ALA A 34 -21.42 -54.74 -13.12
CA ALA A 34 -21.23 -55.68 -14.21
C ALA A 34 -22.36 -56.71 -14.21
N GLY A 35 -23.51 -56.32 -14.75
CA GLY A 35 -24.75 -57.10 -14.70
C GLY A 35 -25.30 -57.26 -13.30
N SER A 36 -25.35 -58.50 -12.79
CA SER A 36 -25.73 -58.81 -11.36
C SER A 36 -24.56 -58.80 -10.40
N SER A 37 -23.37 -58.41 -10.80
CA SER A 37 -22.14 -58.38 -10.03
C SER A 37 -21.60 -56.95 -9.97
N VAL A 38 -20.64 -56.74 -9.05
CA VAL A 38 -19.85 -55.50 -9.00
C VAL A 38 -18.38 -55.88 -9.20
N VAL A 39 -17.67 -55.16 -10.05
CA VAL A 39 -16.22 -55.24 -10.21
C VAL A 39 -15.59 -54.12 -9.43
N PHE A 40 -14.64 -54.45 -8.56
CA PHE A 40 -13.80 -53.48 -7.83
C PHE A 40 -12.44 -53.47 -8.49
N GLN A 41 -11.91 -52.30 -8.78
CA GLN A 41 -10.66 -52.12 -9.48
C GLN A 41 -9.82 -51.04 -8.80
N THR A 42 -8.55 -51.34 -8.56
CA THR A 42 -7.59 -50.38 -7.95
C THR A 42 -6.22 -50.52 -8.58
N PHE A 43 -5.46 -49.43 -8.64
CA PHE A 43 -4.08 -49.43 -9.10
C PHE A 43 -3.16 -49.07 -7.95
N GLN A 44 -2.38 -50.08 -7.48
CA GLN A 44 -1.48 -49.98 -6.32
C GLN A 44 -0.08 -50.42 -6.76
N PRO A 45 0.72 -49.53 -7.39
CA PRO A 45 2.03 -49.84 -7.92
C PRO A 45 2.96 -50.40 -6.83
N GLY A 46 3.58 -51.55 -7.13
CA GLY A 46 4.53 -52.18 -6.25
C GLY A 46 3.90 -52.89 -5.04
N ALA A 47 2.58 -52.95 -4.91
CA ALA A 47 1.94 -53.76 -3.87
C ALA A 47 2.09 -55.26 -4.18
N GLU A 48 2.37 -56.05 -3.17
CA GLU A 48 2.40 -57.51 -3.26
C GLU A 48 1.00 -58.14 -3.24
N ARG A 49 0.12 -57.59 -2.37
CA ARG A 49 -1.24 -58.06 -2.17
C ARG A 49 -2.18 -56.93 -1.83
N VAL A 50 -3.39 -56.98 -2.35
CA VAL A 50 -4.50 -56.09 -2.00
C VAL A 50 -5.72 -56.91 -1.60
N GLU A 51 -6.32 -56.56 -0.47
CA GLU A 51 -7.54 -57.18 0.05
C GLU A 51 -8.64 -56.12 0.12
N LEU A 52 -9.83 -56.45 -0.36
CA LEU A 52 -11.05 -55.70 -0.18
C LEU A 52 -11.67 -56.03 1.15
N VAL A 53 -11.74 -55.09 2.06
CA VAL A 53 -12.23 -55.25 3.43
C VAL A 53 -13.57 -54.57 3.60
N PHE A 54 -14.57 -55.26 4.14
CA PHE A 54 -15.86 -54.73 4.53
C PHE A 54 -15.93 -54.69 6.07
N PRO A 55 -15.55 -53.59 6.70
CA PRO A 55 -15.42 -53.51 8.15
C PRO A 55 -16.71 -53.88 8.90
N ASP A 56 -17.86 -53.33 8.46
CA ASP A 56 -19.16 -53.54 9.12
C ASP A 56 -19.63 -54.99 9.05
N ALA A 57 -19.19 -55.77 8.06
CA ALA A 57 -19.55 -57.17 7.87
C ALA A 57 -18.47 -58.13 8.33
N GLY A 58 -17.29 -57.67 8.72
CA GLY A 58 -16.14 -58.52 9.05
C GLY A 58 -15.69 -59.44 7.91
N LYS A 59 -15.94 -59.03 6.65
CA LYS A 59 -15.64 -59.80 5.45
C LYS A 59 -14.41 -59.22 4.73
N GLU A 60 -13.51 -60.10 4.35
CA GLU A 60 -12.28 -59.76 3.61
C GLU A 60 -12.21 -60.66 2.37
N LEU A 61 -11.73 -60.07 1.26
CA LEU A 61 -11.57 -60.75 -0.02
C LEU A 61 -10.25 -60.34 -0.66
N GLU A 62 -9.37 -61.29 -0.96
CA GLU A 62 -8.16 -61.03 -1.73
C GLU A 62 -8.52 -60.69 -3.18
N MET A 63 -7.93 -59.59 -3.70
CA MET A 63 -8.10 -59.15 -5.09
C MET A 63 -7.10 -59.88 -6.00
N GLU A 64 -7.52 -60.12 -7.23
CA GLU A 64 -6.66 -60.70 -8.27
C GLU A 64 -5.67 -59.66 -8.77
N LEU A 65 -4.36 -59.92 -8.75
CA LEU A 65 -3.37 -59.12 -9.50
C LEU A 65 -3.59 -59.39 -10.99
N ALA A 66 -4.21 -58.41 -11.67
CA ALA A 66 -4.62 -58.55 -13.07
C ALA A 66 -3.51 -58.09 -14.01
N ASP A 67 -2.64 -57.16 -13.60
CA ASP A 67 -1.44 -56.75 -14.31
C ASP A 67 -0.28 -56.57 -13.32
N GLU A 68 0.93 -57.01 -13.70
CA GLU A 68 2.15 -57.01 -12.86
C GLU A 68 2.61 -55.60 -12.48
N ALA A 69 2.13 -54.53 -13.16
CA ALA A 69 2.40 -53.16 -12.76
C ALA A 69 1.70 -52.75 -11.43
N GLY A 70 0.82 -53.66 -10.87
CA GLY A 70 0.12 -53.42 -9.63
C GLY A 70 -1.39 -53.10 -9.84
N TYR A 71 -1.98 -53.56 -10.94
CA TYR A 71 -3.40 -53.42 -11.17
C TYR A 71 -4.19 -54.59 -10.59
N PHE A 72 -5.01 -54.31 -9.56
CA PHE A 72 -5.80 -55.31 -8.85
C PHE A 72 -7.29 -55.20 -9.16
N ALA A 73 -7.98 -56.34 -9.26
CA ALA A 73 -9.41 -56.40 -9.51
C ALA A 73 -10.11 -57.55 -8.77
N ALA A 74 -11.37 -57.33 -8.41
CA ALA A 74 -12.23 -58.37 -7.85
C ALA A 74 -13.64 -58.29 -8.44
N LEU A 75 -14.22 -59.46 -8.79
CA LEU A 75 -15.60 -59.55 -9.23
C LEU A 75 -16.45 -60.18 -8.15
N ILE A 76 -17.41 -59.45 -7.60
CA ILE A 76 -18.27 -59.92 -6.50
C ILE A 76 -19.71 -60.00 -6.99
N PRO A 77 -20.36 -61.19 -6.94
CA PRO A 77 -21.79 -61.31 -7.19
C PRO A 77 -22.60 -60.43 -6.22
N GLY A 78 -23.60 -59.70 -6.69
CA GLY A 78 -24.37 -58.76 -5.87
C GLY A 78 -25.01 -59.41 -4.63
N LYS A 79 -25.41 -60.71 -4.73
CA LYS A 79 -25.94 -61.49 -3.62
C LYS A 79 -24.88 -61.82 -2.55
N GLU A 80 -23.61 -61.66 -2.85
CA GLU A 80 -22.46 -61.91 -1.93
C GLU A 80 -21.91 -60.65 -1.31
N LEU A 81 -22.37 -59.46 -1.78
CA LEU A 81 -22.07 -58.20 -1.12
C LEU A 81 -22.81 -58.11 0.23
N PRO A 82 -22.18 -57.56 1.26
CA PRO A 82 -22.88 -57.25 2.51
C PRO A 82 -24.02 -56.27 2.28
N GLU A 83 -25.15 -56.48 2.97
CA GLU A 83 -26.26 -55.53 2.95
C GLU A 83 -25.91 -54.28 3.82
N ARG A 84 -26.25 -53.10 3.34
CA ARG A 84 -26.16 -51.85 4.14
C ARG A 84 -27.47 -51.71 4.94
N GLU A 85 -27.39 -51.64 6.26
CA GLU A 85 -28.57 -51.53 7.14
C GLU A 85 -29.43 -50.31 6.81
N THR A 86 -28.80 -49.19 6.37
CA THR A 86 -29.46 -47.90 6.15
C THR A 86 -29.98 -47.71 4.72
N SER A 87 -29.41 -48.40 3.73
CA SER A 87 -29.80 -48.25 2.32
C SER A 87 -29.42 -49.52 1.52
N PRO A 88 -30.32 -50.51 1.39
CA PRO A 88 -30.03 -51.77 0.70
C PRO A 88 -29.67 -51.66 -0.77
N LYS A 89 -29.85 -50.48 -1.38
CA LYS A 89 -29.51 -50.21 -2.80
C LYS A 89 -28.13 -49.61 -3.00
N GLU A 90 -27.51 -49.13 -1.94
CA GLU A 90 -26.16 -48.54 -1.97
C GLU A 90 -25.10 -49.61 -1.73
N LEU A 91 -23.89 -49.38 -2.26
CA LEU A 91 -22.77 -50.24 -2.00
C LEU A 91 -22.38 -50.15 -0.53
N PRO A 92 -21.99 -51.30 0.13
CA PRO A 92 -21.50 -51.27 1.49
C PRO A 92 -20.23 -50.43 1.62
N SER A 93 -19.94 -50.02 2.85
CA SER A 93 -18.65 -49.42 3.18
C SER A 93 -17.56 -50.45 2.98
N TYR A 94 -16.45 -50.07 2.37
CA TYR A 94 -15.28 -50.90 2.17
C TYR A 94 -14.00 -50.09 2.12
N GLU A 95 -12.89 -50.78 2.35
CA GLU A 95 -11.55 -50.25 2.32
C GLU A 95 -10.62 -51.24 1.60
N TYR A 96 -9.45 -50.78 1.15
CA TYR A 96 -8.38 -51.62 0.66
C TYR A 96 -7.32 -51.81 1.74
N ARG A 97 -6.98 -53.07 2.07
CA ARG A 97 -5.80 -53.40 2.84
C ARG A 97 -4.68 -53.78 1.88
N ILE A 98 -3.66 -52.98 1.82
CA ILE A 98 -2.55 -53.08 0.87
C ILE A 98 -1.31 -53.58 1.63
N THR A 99 -0.68 -54.63 1.12
CA THR A 99 0.57 -55.17 1.65
C THR A 99 1.66 -54.98 0.61
N TRP A 100 2.80 -54.41 1.02
CA TRP A 100 3.97 -54.22 0.16
C TRP A 100 5.05 -55.24 0.45
N PRO A 101 6.02 -55.48 -0.48
CA PRO A 101 7.09 -56.45 -0.31
C PRO A 101 8.00 -56.23 0.92
N ASP A 102 8.06 -54.99 1.44
CA ASP A 102 8.78 -54.66 2.66
C ASP A 102 8.04 -55.03 3.95
N GLY A 103 6.87 -55.64 3.81
CA GLY A 103 6.01 -56.07 4.92
C GLY A 103 5.11 -54.94 5.47
N THR A 104 5.20 -53.71 4.90
CA THR A 104 4.32 -52.62 5.27
C THR A 104 2.88 -52.95 4.88
N VAL A 105 1.94 -52.73 5.80
CA VAL A 105 0.51 -52.90 5.59
C VAL A 105 -0.21 -51.59 5.87
N LYS A 106 -1.05 -51.12 4.92
CA LYS A 106 -1.88 -49.93 5.09
C LYS A 106 -3.31 -50.23 4.70
N THR A 107 -4.27 -49.80 5.53
CA THR A 107 -5.69 -49.82 5.19
C THR A 107 -6.10 -48.41 4.81
N GLN A 108 -6.78 -48.23 3.67
CA GLN A 108 -7.20 -46.93 3.15
C GLN A 108 -8.53 -47.03 2.41
N GLY A 109 -9.33 -45.97 2.46
CA GLY A 109 -10.55 -45.85 1.70
C GLY A 109 -10.28 -45.70 0.17
N ASP A 110 -11.26 -46.04 -0.63
CA ASP A 110 -11.16 -45.93 -2.09
C ASP A 110 -11.55 -44.51 -2.55
N PRO A 111 -10.63 -43.69 -3.12
CA PRO A 111 -10.94 -42.39 -3.63
C PRO A 111 -11.84 -42.41 -4.86
N TYR A 112 -11.83 -43.51 -5.62
CA TYR A 112 -12.53 -43.61 -6.90
C TYR A 112 -14.00 -44.00 -6.77
N ARG A 113 -14.49 -44.25 -5.55
CA ARG A 113 -15.92 -44.56 -5.30
C ARG A 113 -16.82 -43.30 -5.33
N PHE A 114 -16.26 -42.10 -5.23
CA PHE A 114 -17.01 -40.86 -5.06
C PHE A 114 -17.32 -40.18 -6.41
N GLY A 115 -18.52 -39.63 -6.53
CA GLY A 115 -18.94 -38.85 -7.67
C GLY A 115 -18.21 -37.46 -7.73
N PRO A 116 -18.48 -36.66 -8.79
CA PRO A 116 -17.97 -35.28 -8.86
C PRO A 116 -18.45 -34.45 -7.67
N VAL A 117 -17.52 -33.68 -7.07
CA VAL A 117 -17.78 -32.78 -5.94
C VAL A 117 -18.12 -31.38 -6.47
N ILE A 118 -17.32 -30.89 -7.39
CA ILE A 118 -17.54 -29.57 -8.00
C ILE A 118 -18.72 -29.67 -8.99
N SER A 119 -19.65 -28.71 -8.88
CA SER A 119 -20.80 -28.67 -9.77
C SER A 119 -20.47 -28.09 -11.15
N LYS A 120 -21.25 -28.47 -12.17
CA LYS A 120 -21.14 -27.87 -13.52
C LYS A 120 -21.34 -26.34 -13.47
N LYS A 121 -22.20 -25.84 -12.60
CA LYS A 121 -22.46 -24.43 -12.42
C LYS A 121 -21.21 -23.67 -11.93
N ASP A 122 -20.45 -24.27 -11.02
CA ASP A 122 -19.24 -23.64 -10.46
C ASP A 122 -18.12 -23.64 -11.49
N THR A 123 -17.95 -24.71 -12.26
CA THR A 123 -16.98 -24.73 -13.36
C THR A 123 -17.33 -23.71 -14.44
N ASP A 124 -18.62 -23.52 -14.77
CA ASP A 124 -19.08 -22.52 -15.74
C ASP A 124 -18.83 -21.08 -15.23
N ARG A 125 -19.09 -20.79 -13.94
CA ARG A 125 -18.77 -19.51 -13.32
C ARG A 125 -17.26 -19.22 -13.34
N PHE A 126 -16.44 -20.22 -13.04
CA PHE A 126 -14.99 -20.11 -13.08
C PHE A 126 -14.49 -19.83 -14.52
N ALA A 127 -15.00 -20.57 -15.49
CA ALA A 127 -14.68 -20.36 -16.89
C ALA A 127 -15.05 -18.94 -17.39
N ALA A 128 -16.13 -18.37 -16.85
CA ALA A 128 -16.56 -17.00 -17.14
C ALA A 128 -15.79 -15.92 -16.35
N GLY A 129 -14.90 -16.28 -15.42
CA GLY A 129 -14.13 -15.35 -14.63
C GLY A 129 -14.90 -14.66 -13.50
N ILE A 130 -16.02 -15.25 -13.05
CA ILE A 130 -16.94 -14.66 -12.05
C ILE A 130 -17.21 -15.56 -10.84
N HIS A 131 -16.32 -16.49 -10.57
CA HIS A 131 -16.38 -17.33 -9.36
C HIS A 131 -15.49 -16.74 -8.25
N TYR A 132 -15.99 -15.72 -7.57
CA TYR A 132 -15.19 -14.96 -6.58
C TYR A 132 -14.85 -15.73 -5.31
N GLU A 133 -15.51 -16.87 -5.08
CA GLU A 133 -15.19 -17.84 -4.02
C GLU A 133 -14.46 -19.07 -4.59
N ALA A 134 -13.68 -18.93 -5.68
CA ALA A 134 -12.98 -20.05 -6.30
C ALA A 134 -12.04 -20.80 -5.33
N TYR A 135 -11.55 -20.12 -4.30
CA TYR A 135 -10.75 -20.69 -3.22
C TYR A 135 -11.50 -21.69 -2.31
N GLN A 136 -12.84 -21.73 -2.39
CA GLN A 136 -13.65 -22.74 -1.68
C GLN A 136 -13.86 -24.01 -2.53
N MET A 137 -13.54 -23.92 -3.82
CA MET A 137 -13.73 -24.98 -4.81
C MET A 137 -12.39 -25.61 -5.22
N LEU A 138 -11.38 -24.77 -5.48
CA LEU A 138 -10.02 -25.16 -5.87
C LEU A 138 -9.12 -25.18 -4.64
N GLY A 139 -8.11 -26.04 -4.65
CA GLY A 139 -7.25 -26.26 -3.50
C GLY A 139 -7.46 -27.61 -2.84
N ALA A 140 -7.11 -27.73 -1.56
CA ALA A 140 -7.30 -28.91 -0.73
C ALA A 140 -8.23 -28.58 0.44
N HIS A 141 -9.39 -29.24 0.50
CA HIS A 141 -10.45 -28.96 1.48
C HIS A 141 -10.80 -30.18 2.31
N VAL A 142 -10.61 -30.08 3.62
CA VAL A 142 -11.09 -31.08 4.56
C VAL A 142 -12.62 -31.06 4.57
N CYS A 143 -13.25 -32.19 4.24
CA CYS A 143 -14.70 -32.23 4.15
C CYS A 143 -15.24 -33.66 4.39
N VAL A 144 -16.57 -33.77 4.46
CA VAL A 144 -17.27 -35.06 4.60
C VAL A 144 -18.15 -35.28 3.37
N ILE A 145 -17.88 -36.37 2.64
CA ILE A 145 -18.68 -36.77 1.45
C ILE A 145 -19.25 -38.16 1.69
N ASP A 146 -20.55 -38.29 1.49
CA ASP A 146 -21.31 -39.55 1.75
C ASP A 146 -21.02 -40.15 3.12
N GLY A 147 -20.85 -39.32 4.16
CA GLY A 147 -20.53 -39.69 5.53
C GLY A 147 -19.08 -40.10 5.77
N THR A 148 -18.19 -39.96 4.78
CA THR A 148 -16.77 -40.29 4.87
C THR A 148 -15.96 -38.98 4.97
N LYS A 149 -15.13 -38.85 6.04
CA LYS A 149 -14.19 -37.74 6.19
C LYS A 149 -13.00 -37.97 5.26
N GLY A 150 -12.52 -36.87 4.67
CA GLY A 150 -11.39 -36.90 3.76
C GLY A 150 -11.01 -35.49 3.30
N VAL A 151 -10.24 -35.44 2.23
CA VAL A 151 -9.80 -34.18 1.60
C VAL A 151 -10.18 -34.19 0.13
N HIS A 152 -10.88 -33.15 -0.29
CA HIS A 152 -11.15 -32.86 -1.68
C HIS A 152 -10.03 -32.01 -2.24
N PHE A 153 -9.37 -32.49 -3.29
CA PHE A 153 -8.33 -31.76 -4.03
C PHE A 153 -8.86 -31.38 -5.39
N ALA A 154 -8.62 -30.11 -5.78
CA ALA A 154 -8.99 -29.63 -7.11
C ALA A 154 -8.01 -28.58 -7.64
N VAL A 155 -7.66 -28.66 -8.93
CA VAL A 155 -6.72 -27.76 -9.59
C VAL A 155 -7.11 -27.50 -11.05
N TRP A 156 -6.86 -26.27 -11.51
CA TRP A 156 -7.07 -25.88 -12.89
C TRP A 156 -5.80 -26.08 -13.71
N ALA A 157 -5.81 -27.02 -14.66
CA ALA A 157 -4.67 -27.36 -15.51
C ALA A 157 -5.16 -27.84 -16.89
N PRO A 158 -5.78 -26.97 -17.71
CA PRO A 158 -6.52 -27.36 -18.93
C PRO A 158 -5.67 -28.02 -20.01
N ASN A 159 -4.35 -27.80 -20.01
CA ASN A 159 -3.45 -28.36 -21.02
C ASN A 159 -2.67 -29.59 -20.55
N ALA A 160 -2.81 -29.97 -19.27
CA ALA A 160 -2.25 -31.22 -18.77
C ALA A 160 -2.89 -32.45 -19.42
N LEU A 161 -2.11 -33.49 -19.63
CA LEU A 161 -2.61 -34.80 -20.05
C LEU A 161 -3.27 -35.50 -18.86
N ARG A 162 -2.60 -35.48 -17.71
CA ARG A 162 -3.04 -36.08 -16.45
C ARG A 162 -2.56 -35.19 -15.29
N VAL A 163 -3.34 -35.14 -14.23
CA VAL A 163 -2.97 -34.58 -12.94
C VAL A 163 -3.14 -35.62 -11.84
N SER A 164 -2.22 -35.67 -10.90
CA SER A 164 -2.32 -36.47 -9.69
C SER A 164 -1.98 -35.64 -8.45
N VAL A 165 -2.54 -36.04 -7.31
CA VAL A 165 -2.09 -35.54 -6.02
C VAL A 165 -1.00 -36.45 -5.49
N VAL A 166 0.13 -35.88 -5.09
CA VAL A 166 1.24 -36.59 -4.44
C VAL A 166 1.54 -35.97 -3.09
N GLY A 167 1.89 -36.79 -2.14
CA GLY A 167 2.18 -36.34 -0.77
C GLY A 167 2.68 -37.47 0.11
N ASP A 168 2.88 -37.18 1.41
CA ASP A 168 3.36 -38.15 2.38
C ASP A 168 2.41 -39.36 2.49
N PHE A 169 1.11 -39.14 2.30
CA PHE A 169 0.06 -40.13 2.36
C PHE A 169 0.11 -41.18 1.25
N ASN A 170 0.81 -40.96 0.13
CA ASN A 170 0.94 -41.91 -0.98
C ASN A 170 2.39 -42.11 -1.47
N ARG A 171 3.38 -41.80 -0.58
CA ARG A 171 4.81 -41.93 -0.88
C ARG A 171 5.29 -41.12 -2.07
N TRP A 172 4.61 -40.01 -2.35
CA TRP A 172 4.89 -39.10 -3.49
C TRP A 172 4.82 -39.82 -4.85
N ASP A 173 4.01 -40.88 -4.98
CA ASP A 173 3.80 -41.63 -6.24
C ASP A 173 2.57 -41.12 -6.97
N GLY A 174 2.80 -40.41 -8.08
CA GLY A 174 1.74 -39.79 -8.90
C GLY A 174 0.86 -40.79 -9.67
N ARG A 175 1.21 -42.12 -9.62
CA ARG A 175 0.40 -43.15 -10.23
C ARG A 175 -0.79 -43.57 -9.36
N VAL A 176 -0.77 -43.27 -8.06
CA VAL A 176 -1.76 -43.78 -7.08
C VAL A 176 -3.04 -42.96 -7.08
N HIS A 177 -2.91 -41.63 -6.98
CA HIS A 177 -4.08 -40.72 -6.85
C HIS A 177 -4.22 -39.84 -8.10
N GLN A 178 -4.52 -40.48 -9.23
CA GLN A 178 -4.81 -39.79 -10.49
C GLN A 178 -6.20 -39.16 -10.45
N MET A 179 -6.28 -37.87 -10.82
CA MET A 179 -7.50 -37.05 -10.72
C MET A 179 -8.35 -37.16 -11.97
N ARG A 180 -9.66 -37.04 -11.85
CA ARG A 180 -10.55 -36.92 -13.00
C ARG A 180 -10.64 -35.47 -13.49
N ARG A 181 -10.66 -35.28 -14.78
CA ARG A 181 -10.99 -34.03 -15.44
C ARG A 181 -12.50 -33.81 -15.45
N LEU A 182 -12.93 -32.63 -15.04
CA LEU A 182 -14.34 -32.26 -15.02
C LEU A 182 -14.74 -31.58 -16.32
N TRP A 183 -15.45 -32.33 -17.15
CA TRP A 183 -15.99 -31.86 -18.46
C TRP A 183 -14.93 -31.11 -19.27
N ASP A 184 -15.30 -29.96 -19.87
CA ASP A 184 -14.40 -29.11 -20.65
C ASP A 184 -13.77 -27.98 -19.84
N SER A 185 -13.92 -28.00 -18.52
CA SER A 185 -13.46 -26.89 -17.66
C SER A 185 -11.95 -26.80 -17.52
N GLY A 186 -11.24 -27.92 -17.74
CA GLY A 186 -9.81 -28.05 -17.45
C GLY A 186 -9.49 -28.14 -15.97
N ILE A 187 -10.50 -28.31 -15.11
CA ILE A 187 -10.33 -28.59 -13.67
C ILE A 187 -10.21 -30.09 -13.48
N PHE A 188 -9.22 -30.50 -12.68
CA PHE A 188 -9.04 -31.86 -12.20
C PHE A 188 -9.39 -31.92 -10.74
N GLU A 189 -10.09 -33.00 -10.31
CA GLU A 189 -10.43 -33.19 -8.91
C GLU A 189 -10.32 -34.66 -8.46
N ILE A 190 -10.12 -34.87 -7.15
CA ILE A 190 -10.22 -36.16 -6.47
C ILE A 190 -10.60 -35.92 -5.01
N PHE A 191 -11.41 -36.82 -4.43
CA PHE A 191 -11.62 -36.88 -2.98
C PHE A 191 -10.87 -38.08 -2.42
N ILE A 192 -9.97 -37.82 -1.46
CA ILE A 192 -9.17 -38.87 -0.81
C ILE A 192 -9.68 -39.05 0.61
N PRO A 193 -10.28 -40.21 0.93
CA PRO A 193 -10.70 -40.51 2.29
C PRO A 193 -9.53 -40.62 3.27
N GLY A 194 -9.70 -40.14 4.49
CA GLY A 194 -8.71 -40.23 5.56
C GLY A 194 -8.49 -38.93 6.33
N GLU A 195 -7.72 -39.03 7.40
CA GLU A 195 -7.28 -37.91 8.20
C GLU A 195 -5.95 -37.41 7.64
N LEU A 196 -6.02 -36.45 6.67
CA LEU A 196 -4.85 -35.99 5.95
C LEU A 196 -4.50 -34.53 6.31
N GLU A 197 -5.20 -33.89 7.24
CA GLU A 197 -4.90 -32.53 7.68
C GLU A 197 -3.49 -32.45 8.28
N GLY A 198 -2.71 -31.46 7.84
CA GLY A 198 -1.32 -31.31 8.21
C GLY A 198 -0.31 -32.03 7.31
N GLU A 199 -0.77 -32.92 6.43
CA GLU A 199 0.10 -33.64 5.48
C GLU A 199 0.57 -32.67 4.35
N ASN A 200 1.78 -32.93 3.86
CA ASN A 200 2.36 -32.21 2.73
C ASN A 200 1.89 -32.80 1.40
N TYR A 201 1.65 -31.94 0.42
CA TYR A 201 1.24 -32.38 -0.92
C TYR A 201 1.71 -31.46 -2.03
N LYS A 202 1.71 -31.98 -3.25
CA LYS A 202 1.84 -31.25 -4.52
C LYS A 202 0.90 -31.86 -5.56
N TYR A 203 0.72 -31.12 -6.67
CA TYR A 203 0.18 -31.70 -7.89
C TYR A 203 1.30 -32.17 -8.80
N GLU A 204 1.22 -33.42 -9.25
CA GLU A 204 2.05 -33.96 -10.32
C GLU A 204 1.29 -33.86 -11.63
N LEU A 205 1.82 -33.06 -12.56
CA LEU A 205 1.19 -32.80 -13.86
C LEU A 205 2.01 -33.48 -14.96
N LYS A 206 1.36 -34.36 -15.75
CA LYS A 206 1.95 -34.92 -16.97
C LYS A 206 1.48 -34.10 -18.17
N THR A 207 2.42 -33.57 -18.93
CA THR A 207 2.12 -32.80 -20.15
C THR A 207 1.86 -33.70 -21.33
N LYS A 208 1.23 -33.17 -22.38
CA LYS A 208 1.04 -33.88 -23.66
C LYS A 208 2.35 -34.29 -24.32
N GLY A 209 3.46 -33.64 -23.98
CA GLY A 209 4.81 -34.01 -24.40
C GLY A 209 5.50 -35.10 -23.56
N GLY A 210 4.77 -35.67 -22.57
CA GLY A 210 5.28 -36.76 -21.71
C GLY A 210 6.16 -36.31 -20.55
N LEU A 211 6.44 -34.99 -20.39
CA LEU A 211 7.18 -34.45 -19.25
C LEU A 211 6.28 -34.38 -18.02
N THR A 212 6.83 -34.64 -16.84
CA THR A 212 6.14 -34.58 -15.56
C THR A 212 6.73 -33.45 -14.71
N TYR A 213 5.85 -32.64 -14.11
CA TYR A 213 6.22 -31.54 -13.23
C TYR A 213 5.53 -31.69 -11.88
N LEU A 214 6.23 -31.27 -10.81
CA LEU A 214 5.66 -31.12 -9.49
C LEU A 214 5.36 -29.65 -9.23
N LYS A 215 4.12 -29.31 -8.93
CA LYS A 215 3.63 -27.96 -8.67
C LYS A 215 3.03 -27.83 -7.28
N ALA A 216 3.35 -26.74 -6.58
CA ALA A 216 2.60 -26.33 -5.41
C ALA A 216 1.16 -25.97 -5.82
N ASP A 217 0.24 -26.08 -4.90
CA ASP A 217 -1.15 -25.74 -5.15
C ASP A 217 -1.33 -24.21 -5.17
N PRO A 218 -1.85 -23.63 -6.28
CA PRO A 218 -2.09 -22.18 -6.36
C PRO A 218 -3.09 -21.64 -5.33
N TYR A 219 -3.98 -22.49 -4.81
CA TYR A 219 -5.02 -22.14 -3.84
C TYR A 219 -4.74 -22.67 -2.43
N ALA A 220 -3.54 -23.16 -2.15
CA ALA A 220 -3.20 -23.68 -0.83
C ALA A 220 -3.31 -22.59 0.24
N PHE A 221 -3.96 -22.91 1.36
CA PHE A 221 -4.08 -22.03 2.52
C PHE A 221 -2.87 -22.06 3.44
N SER A 222 -1.96 -23.03 3.24
CA SER A 222 -0.71 -23.15 3.98
C SER A 222 0.37 -23.80 3.11
N GLN A 223 1.60 -23.41 3.31
CA GLN A 223 2.76 -23.96 2.63
C GLN A 223 3.88 -24.29 3.63
N GLN A 224 4.79 -25.17 3.24
CA GLN A 224 5.98 -25.43 4.01
C GLN A 224 6.89 -24.20 4.07
N LEU A 225 7.60 -24.07 5.18
CA LEU A 225 8.68 -23.08 5.29
C LEU A 225 9.81 -23.45 4.33
N ARG A 226 10.33 -22.45 3.62
CA ARG A 226 11.52 -22.63 2.78
C ARG A 226 12.69 -23.30 3.54
N PRO A 227 13.55 -24.14 2.92
CA PRO A 227 13.66 -24.36 1.47
C PRO A 227 12.65 -25.34 0.89
N ASP A 228 11.80 -25.94 1.70
CA ASP A 228 10.75 -26.84 1.25
C ASP A 228 9.67 -26.09 0.44
N THR A 229 8.97 -26.82 -0.42
CA THR A 229 8.13 -26.21 -1.46
C THR A 229 6.78 -26.88 -1.63
N ALA A 230 6.37 -27.74 -0.70
CA ALA A 230 5.07 -28.36 -0.74
C ALA A 230 3.99 -27.46 -0.12
N SER A 231 2.77 -27.66 -0.58
CA SER A 231 1.57 -27.16 0.08
C SER A 231 1.23 -28.05 1.27
N VAL A 232 0.56 -27.47 2.28
CA VAL A 232 0.13 -28.19 3.49
C VAL A 232 -1.39 -28.18 3.54
N ILE A 233 -1.98 -29.35 3.77
CA ILE A 233 -3.44 -29.48 3.92
C ILE A 233 -3.86 -28.80 5.21
N ARG A 234 -4.71 -27.76 5.12
CA ARG A 234 -5.14 -26.99 6.28
C ARG A 234 -6.61 -26.56 6.17
N ASP A 235 -7.36 -26.82 7.24
CA ASP A 235 -8.70 -26.27 7.41
C ASP A 235 -8.63 -24.96 8.20
N ILE A 236 -8.96 -23.84 7.56
CA ILE A 236 -8.94 -22.50 8.17
C ILE A 236 -10.32 -22.05 8.68
N SER A 237 -11.34 -22.89 8.53
CA SER A 237 -12.74 -22.53 8.87
C SER A 237 -13.03 -22.49 10.37
N GLY A 238 -12.16 -23.08 11.18
CA GLY A 238 -12.37 -23.27 12.63
C GLY A 238 -12.03 -22.08 13.51
N PHE A 239 -11.52 -20.96 12.97
CA PHE A 239 -11.11 -19.82 13.79
C PHE A 239 -12.31 -19.03 14.30
N ALA A 240 -12.33 -18.75 15.61
CA ALA A 240 -13.40 -17.97 16.25
C ALA A 240 -13.03 -16.48 16.27
N TRP A 241 -13.59 -15.72 15.36
CA TRP A 241 -13.42 -14.26 15.30
C TRP A 241 -14.16 -13.53 16.42
N GLU A 242 -13.53 -12.49 16.97
CA GLU A 242 -14.10 -11.64 18.04
C GLU A 242 -14.13 -10.15 17.61
N ASP A 243 -14.04 -9.85 16.33
CA ASP A 243 -13.84 -8.52 15.76
C ASP A 243 -15.05 -7.92 15.02
N GLU A 244 -16.24 -8.50 15.15
CA GLU A 244 -17.45 -8.04 14.45
C GLU A 244 -17.83 -6.57 14.77
N GLU A 245 -17.52 -6.06 15.96
CA GLU A 245 -17.70 -4.65 16.32
C GLU A 245 -16.80 -3.73 15.49
N TRP A 246 -15.56 -4.17 15.22
CA TRP A 246 -14.63 -3.48 14.35
C TRP A 246 -15.13 -3.44 12.91
N LEU A 247 -15.55 -4.59 12.37
CA LEU A 247 -16.06 -4.69 11.00
C LEU A 247 -17.29 -3.80 10.79
N LYS A 248 -18.22 -3.74 11.77
CA LYS A 248 -19.37 -2.82 11.73
C LYS A 248 -18.96 -1.34 11.76
N LYS A 249 -17.90 -1.00 12.50
CA LYS A 249 -17.35 0.35 12.54
C LYS A 249 -16.73 0.69 11.18
N ARG A 250 -15.89 -0.21 10.63
CA ARG A 250 -15.24 -0.06 9.32
C ARG A 250 -16.26 0.21 8.21
N GLU A 251 -17.31 -0.60 8.13
CA GLU A 251 -18.38 -0.48 7.13
C GLU A 251 -19.08 0.89 7.12
N LYS A 252 -19.10 1.58 8.27
CA LYS A 252 -19.74 2.88 8.45
C LYS A 252 -18.76 4.06 8.36
N THR A 253 -17.47 3.80 8.34
CA THR A 253 -16.45 4.84 8.34
C THR A 253 -16.31 5.43 6.95
N ASP A 254 -16.46 6.75 6.84
CA ASP A 254 -16.10 7.50 5.64
C ASP A 254 -14.63 7.89 5.73
N TYR A 255 -13.78 7.15 5.04
CA TYR A 255 -12.35 7.40 5.03
C TYR A 255 -11.93 8.66 4.25
N SER A 256 -12.81 9.25 3.44
CA SER A 256 -12.53 10.52 2.75
C SER A 256 -12.35 11.68 3.74
N VAL A 257 -13.10 11.65 4.85
CA VAL A 257 -13.10 12.68 5.90
C VAL A 257 -12.45 12.23 7.22
N SER A 258 -12.12 10.94 7.35
CA SER A 258 -11.50 10.40 8.56
C SER A 258 -9.97 10.46 8.48
N PRO A 259 -9.27 10.71 9.60
CA PRO A 259 -7.81 10.65 9.62
C PRO A 259 -7.33 9.20 9.42
N ILE A 260 -6.35 9.01 8.54
CA ILE A 260 -5.62 7.76 8.35
C ILE A 260 -4.13 8.05 8.49
N SER A 261 -3.52 7.55 9.56
CA SER A 261 -2.09 7.55 9.79
C SER A 261 -1.62 6.11 9.87
N VAL A 262 -0.79 5.71 8.90
CA VAL A 262 -0.36 4.33 8.68
C VAL A 262 1.09 4.16 9.15
N TYR A 263 1.33 3.07 9.85
CA TYR A 263 2.66 2.58 10.19
C TYR A 263 2.96 1.36 9.31
N GLU A 264 3.75 1.56 8.25
CA GLU A 264 4.20 0.47 7.37
C GLU A 264 5.28 -0.34 8.06
N LEU A 265 5.18 -1.66 8.01
CA LEU A 265 6.15 -2.51 8.69
C LEU A 265 6.38 -3.86 7.99
N TYR A 266 7.62 -4.35 8.13
CA TYR A 266 8.03 -5.71 7.78
C TYR A 266 8.12 -6.55 9.05
N LEU A 267 7.27 -7.57 9.16
CA LEU A 267 7.18 -8.39 10.39
C LEU A 267 8.51 -9.03 10.79
N GLY A 268 9.31 -9.45 9.80
CA GLY A 268 10.57 -10.13 10.03
C GLY A 268 11.66 -9.30 10.68
N SER A 269 11.55 -7.95 10.63
CA SER A 269 12.54 -7.04 11.21
C SER A 269 11.94 -5.99 12.16
N PHE A 270 10.65 -6.06 12.48
CA PHE A 270 10.09 -5.21 13.54
C PHE A 270 10.68 -5.57 14.90
N LYS A 271 10.73 -6.86 15.22
CA LYS A 271 11.32 -7.41 16.44
C LYS A 271 11.90 -8.78 16.17
N ARG A 272 13.08 -9.07 16.73
CA ARG A 272 13.70 -10.39 16.69
C ARG A 272 13.48 -11.15 18.00
N PRO A 273 13.38 -12.48 17.96
CA PRO A 273 13.31 -13.28 19.18
C PRO A 273 14.64 -13.22 19.95
N GLU A 274 14.58 -13.46 21.27
CA GLU A 274 15.78 -13.54 22.12
C GLU A 274 16.44 -14.93 22.08
N ASP A 275 15.81 -15.91 21.42
CA ASP A 275 16.31 -17.27 21.18
C ASP A 275 16.89 -17.43 19.76
N ASP A 276 17.31 -18.65 19.40
CA ASP A 276 17.97 -18.95 18.13
C ASP A 276 17.00 -19.00 16.92
N ARG A 277 15.70 -18.73 17.10
CA ARG A 277 14.75 -18.65 15.99
C ARG A 277 15.04 -17.43 15.08
N PRO A 278 14.87 -17.56 13.76
CA PRO A 278 15.10 -16.44 12.86
C PRO A 278 14.06 -15.33 12.99
N TYR A 279 12.82 -15.65 13.43
CA TYR A 279 11.70 -14.72 13.49
C TYR A 279 10.83 -14.94 14.73
N CYS A 280 10.25 -13.84 15.24
CA CYS A 280 9.10 -13.92 16.15
C CYS A 280 7.87 -14.44 15.38
N ASN A 281 7.00 -15.17 16.05
CA ASN A 281 5.75 -15.62 15.45
C ASN A 281 4.65 -14.52 15.52
N TYR A 282 3.55 -14.71 14.77
CA TYR A 282 2.42 -13.78 14.73
C TYR A 282 1.87 -13.46 16.12
N ARG A 283 1.81 -14.44 17.04
CA ARG A 283 1.28 -14.27 18.39
C ARG A 283 2.23 -13.46 19.28
N GLU A 284 3.52 -13.58 19.08
CA GLU A 284 4.54 -12.80 19.80
C GLU A 284 4.61 -11.35 19.27
N LEU A 285 4.41 -11.15 17.97
CA LEU A 285 4.44 -9.84 17.33
C LEU A 285 3.20 -9.00 17.67
N ALA A 286 2.01 -9.59 17.74
CA ALA A 286 0.77 -8.87 17.95
C ALA A 286 0.80 -7.93 19.18
N PRO A 287 1.11 -8.36 20.41
CA PRO A 287 1.12 -7.46 21.57
C PRO A 287 2.20 -6.38 21.48
N ALA A 288 3.35 -6.67 20.87
CA ALA A 288 4.44 -5.71 20.71
C ALA A 288 4.05 -4.57 19.75
N ILE A 289 3.49 -4.92 18.60
CA ILE A 289 3.02 -3.97 17.58
C ILE A 289 1.85 -3.15 18.12
N ILE A 290 0.86 -3.79 18.74
CA ILE A 290 -0.29 -3.10 19.37
C ILE A 290 0.17 -2.06 20.38
N SER A 291 1.11 -2.44 21.25
CA SER A 291 1.62 -1.52 22.27
C SER A 291 2.25 -0.28 21.64
N TYR A 292 3.11 -0.48 20.65
CA TYR A 292 3.81 0.60 19.98
C TYR A 292 2.88 1.50 19.16
N VAL A 293 2.06 0.92 18.31
CA VAL A 293 1.14 1.65 17.41
C VAL A 293 0.14 2.49 18.20
N LYS A 294 -0.40 1.95 19.31
CA LYS A 294 -1.30 2.71 20.21
C LYS A 294 -0.58 3.83 20.94
N GLU A 295 0.64 3.58 21.43
CA GLU A 295 1.43 4.61 22.06
C GLU A 295 1.72 5.77 21.11
N MET A 296 2.14 5.47 19.89
CA MET A 296 2.45 6.44 18.85
C MET A 296 1.24 7.12 18.22
N GLY A 297 0.04 6.53 18.37
CA GLY A 297 -1.21 7.10 17.90
C GLY A 297 -1.47 6.90 16.41
N TYR A 298 -0.86 5.91 15.76
CA TYR A 298 -1.22 5.47 14.41
C TYR A 298 -2.59 4.81 14.42
N THR A 299 -3.33 4.96 13.32
CA THR A 299 -4.68 4.39 13.17
C THR A 299 -4.68 3.03 12.50
N HIS A 300 -3.72 2.79 11.62
CA HIS A 300 -3.57 1.57 10.84
C HIS A 300 -2.11 1.13 10.83
N ILE A 301 -1.91 -0.15 10.58
CA ILE A 301 -0.64 -0.70 10.10
C ILE A 301 -0.79 -1.12 8.65
N GLU A 302 0.30 -1.07 7.88
CA GLU A 302 0.41 -1.68 6.57
C GLU A 302 1.50 -2.74 6.62
N LEU A 303 1.13 -3.98 6.35
CA LEU A 303 2.08 -5.09 6.32
C LEU A 303 2.65 -5.23 4.93
N MET A 304 3.97 -5.11 4.78
CA MET A 304 4.67 -5.54 3.58
C MET A 304 4.26 -6.98 3.24
N PRO A 305 4.41 -7.45 1.97
CA PRO A 305 3.71 -8.63 1.51
C PRO A 305 3.83 -9.84 2.44
N ILE A 306 2.67 -10.30 2.93
CA ILE A 306 2.56 -11.38 3.92
C ILE A 306 2.31 -12.76 3.28
N MET A 307 2.06 -12.82 1.98
CA MET A 307 1.85 -14.05 1.23
C MET A 307 3.15 -14.86 1.17
N GLU A 308 3.04 -16.20 1.07
CA GLU A 308 4.22 -17.05 1.03
C GLU A 308 5.11 -16.78 -0.19
N HIS A 309 6.41 -16.71 0.04
CA HIS A 309 7.42 -16.38 -0.96
C HIS A 309 8.73 -17.14 -0.72
N PRO A 310 9.51 -17.47 -1.78
CA PRO A 310 10.68 -18.32 -1.66
C PRO A 310 11.93 -17.60 -1.14
N PHE A 311 12.02 -16.28 -1.36
CA PHE A 311 13.24 -15.51 -1.16
C PHE A 311 13.02 -14.33 -0.21
N ASP A 312 13.73 -14.30 0.93
CA ASP A 312 13.58 -13.25 1.95
C ASP A 312 13.96 -11.87 1.43
N GLY A 313 15.03 -11.79 0.63
CA GLY A 313 15.48 -10.54 0.02
C GLY A 313 14.53 -9.94 -1.01
N SER A 314 13.42 -10.63 -1.34
CA SER A 314 12.31 -10.04 -2.08
C SER A 314 11.34 -9.26 -1.19
N TRP A 315 11.52 -9.31 0.13
CA TRP A 315 10.63 -8.73 1.15
C TRP A 315 9.17 -9.16 1.03
N GLY A 316 8.92 -10.25 0.29
CA GLY A 316 7.59 -10.77 -0.01
C GLY A 316 7.03 -10.36 -1.38
N TYR A 317 7.71 -9.52 -2.16
CA TYR A 317 7.23 -9.08 -3.48
C TYR A 317 7.34 -10.16 -4.58
N GLN A 318 7.95 -11.31 -4.30
CA GLN A 318 7.98 -12.46 -5.22
C GLN A 318 7.08 -13.59 -4.72
N VAL A 319 5.77 -13.38 -4.77
CA VAL A 319 4.76 -14.26 -4.19
C VAL A 319 4.62 -15.58 -4.96
N ILE A 320 4.56 -16.70 -4.23
CA ILE A 320 4.21 -18.04 -4.75
C ILE A 320 2.90 -18.54 -4.16
N GLY A 321 2.70 -18.38 -2.87
CA GLY A 321 1.50 -18.85 -2.18
C GLY A 321 0.50 -17.71 -1.94
N TYR A 322 -0.25 -17.34 -2.95
CA TYR A 322 -1.18 -16.22 -2.91
C TYR A 322 -2.26 -16.34 -1.84
N TYR A 323 -2.67 -17.56 -1.48
CA TYR A 323 -3.73 -17.83 -0.50
C TYR A 323 -3.17 -18.28 0.85
N ALA A 324 -1.86 -18.30 1.04
CA ALA A 324 -1.20 -18.72 2.26
C ALA A 324 -0.46 -17.54 2.91
N PRO A 325 -0.72 -17.21 4.19
CA PRO A 325 0.19 -16.36 4.94
C PRO A 325 1.52 -17.09 5.11
N THR A 326 2.63 -16.34 5.06
CA THR A 326 3.95 -16.97 5.10
C THR A 326 4.17 -17.78 6.37
N ALA A 327 4.68 -19.00 6.21
CA ALA A 327 5.02 -19.89 7.30
C ALA A 327 6.20 -19.41 8.18
N ARG A 328 6.87 -18.34 7.79
CA ARG A 328 7.97 -17.72 8.57
C ARG A 328 7.55 -17.32 9.97
N TYR A 329 6.31 -16.87 10.12
CA TYR A 329 5.79 -16.32 11.37
C TYR A 329 4.72 -17.18 12.02
N GLY A 330 4.45 -18.39 11.51
CA GLY A 330 3.49 -19.31 12.10
C GLY A 330 2.45 -19.85 11.13
N THR A 331 1.35 -20.31 11.68
CA THR A 331 0.25 -20.92 10.93
C THR A 331 -0.77 -19.88 10.44
N PRO A 332 -1.67 -20.25 9.51
CA PRO A 332 -2.81 -19.42 9.13
C PRO A 332 -3.65 -18.94 10.31
N GLU A 333 -3.90 -19.79 11.28
CA GLU A 333 -4.67 -19.46 12.50
C GLU A 333 -3.92 -18.48 13.41
N ASP A 334 -2.58 -18.53 13.41
CA ASP A 334 -1.76 -17.56 14.15
C ASP A 334 -1.86 -16.18 13.50
N PHE A 335 -1.94 -16.12 12.16
CA PHE A 335 -2.18 -14.87 11.47
C PHE A 335 -3.61 -14.35 11.67
N MET A 336 -4.62 -15.24 11.68
CA MET A 336 -5.99 -14.85 12.06
C MET A 336 -6.04 -14.28 13.47
N PHE A 337 -5.32 -14.91 14.42
CA PHE A 337 -5.18 -14.38 15.77
C PHE A 337 -4.55 -12.98 15.77
N PHE A 338 -3.49 -12.75 14.99
CA PHE A 338 -2.84 -11.45 14.86
C PHE A 338 -3.83 -10.38 14.38
N MET A 339 -4.59 -10.66 13.32
CA MET A 339 -5.62 -9.77 12.78
C MET A 339 -6.70 -9.44 13.82
N ASN A 340 -7.22 -10.48 14.48
CA ASN A 340 -8.24 -10.35 15.50
C ASN A 340 -7.79 -9.45 16.67
N GLU A 341 -6.55 -9.61 17.16
CA GLU A 341 -6.00 -8.78 18.23
C GLU A 341 -5.77 -7.33 17.81
N MET A 342 -5.35 -7.07 16.55
CA MET A 342 -5.25 -5.71 16.01
C MET A 342 -6.61 -5.02 16.02
N HIS A 343 -7.66 -5.69 15.54
CA HIS A 343 -9.03 -5.17 15.52
C HIS A 343 -9.59 -4.91 16.92
N LYS A 344 -9.38 -5.82 17.86
CA LYS A 344 -9.73 -5.64 19.28
C LYS A 344 -9.03 -4.44 19.91
N ALA A 345 -7.79 -4.16 19.46
CA ALA A 345 -7.04 -2.98 19.88
C ALA A 345 -7.50 -1.68 19.21
N GLY A 346 -8.35 -1.75 18.20
CA GLY A 346 -8.84 -0.61 17.42
C GLY A 346 -7.87 -0.14 16.34
N ILE A 347 -7.02 -1.03 15.82
CA ILE A 347 -6.02 -0.79 14.78
C ILE A 347 -6.46 -1.50 13.50
N GLY A 348 -6.54 -0.78 12.38
CA GLY A 348 -6.80 -1.35 11.07
C GLY A 348 -5.53 -1.98 10.48
N VAL A 349 -5.70 -3.00 9.64
CA VAL A 349 -4.60 -3.70 8.98
C VAL A 349 -4.77 -3.66 7.46
N ILE A 350 -3.84 -3.01 6.79
CA ILE A 350 -3.72 -2.97 5.33
C ILE A 350 -2.70 -4.03 4.93
N LEU A 351 -3.01 -4.80 3.89
CA LEU A 351 -2.09 -5.79 3.34
C LEU A 351 -1.51 -5.30 2.01
N ASP A 352 -0.21 -5.35 1.89
CA ASP A 352 0.46 -5.12 0.62
C ASP A 352 0.29 -6.36 -0.27
N TRP A 353 -0.29 -6.19 -1.46
CA TRP A 353 -0.69 -7.22 -2.39
C TRP A 353 -0.06 -7.02 -3.76
N VAL A 354 0.49 -8.09 -4.32
CA VAL A 354 1.29 -8.08 -5.54
C VAL A 354 0.54 -8.73 -6.71
N PRO A 355 -0.42 -8.06 -7.35
CA PRO A 355 -1.13 -8.60 -8.52
C PRO A 355 -0.39 -8.38 -9.84
N ALA A 356 0.72 -7.64 -9.84
CA ALA A 356 1.42 -7.22 -11.05
C ALA A 356 2.25 -8.35 -11.66
N HIS A 357 2.88 -9.17 -10.84
CA HIS A 357 3.85 -10.15 -11.29
C HIS A 357 4.05 -11.30 -10.30
N PHE A 358 4.77 -12.35 -10.72
CA PHE A 358 5.15 -13.49 -9.88
C PHE A 358 6.53 -14.05 -10.32
N PRO A 359 7.24 -14.77 -9.44
CA PRO A 359 8.57 -15.29 -9.74
C PRO A 359 8.55 -16.47 -10.73
N ARG A 360 9.73 -16.80 -11.27
CA ARG A 360 9.91 -17.87 -12.27
C ARG A 360 10.14 -19.26 -11.67
N ASP A 361 9.99 -19.40 -10.37
CA ASP A 361 10.20 -20.66 -9.67
C ASP A 361 9.34 -21.76 -10.28
N THR A 362 9.98 -22.85 -10.65
CA THR A 362 9.37 -23.91 -11.46
C THR A 362 8.28 -24.69 -10.73
N TYR A 363 8.29 -24.68 -9.40
CA TYR A 363 7.24 -25.31 -8.59
C TYR A 363 6.00 -24.42 -8.35
N GLY A 364 6.10 -23.13 -8.68
CA GLY A 364 5.01 -22.14 -8.60
C GLY A 364 4.18 -22.05 -9.88
N LEU A 365 3.65 -20.85 -10.15
CA LEU A 365 2.71 -20.59 -11.25
C LEU A 365 3.35 -20.62 -12.65
N SER A 366 4.68 -20.40 -12.75
CA SER A 366 5.39 -20.35 -14.02
C SER A 366 5.20 -21.63 -14.83
N ALA A 367 4.77 -21.51 -16.06
CA ALA A 367 4.49 -22.63 -16.97
C ALA A 367 3.70 -23.77 -16.28
N PHE A 368 2.62 -23.44 -15.58
CA PHE A 368 1.98 -24.29 -14.58
C PHE A 368 1.60 -25.68 -15.10
N ASP A 369 0.93 -25.76 -16.24
CA ASP A 369 0.51 -27.03 -16.85
C ASP A 369 1.39 -27.43 -18.06
N GLY A 370 2.61 -26.93 -18.08
CA GLY A 370 3.54 -27.08 -19.21
C GLY A 370 3.35 -26.02 -20.29
N THR A 371 2.46 -25.07 -20.07
CA THR A 371 2.19 -23.92 -20.95
C THR A 371 2.18 -22.62 -20.13
N CYS A 372 2.23 -21.47 -20.79
CA CYS A 372 2.04 -20.16 -20.16
C CYS A 372 0.57 -20.01 -19.72
N LEU A 373 0.20 -20.64 -18.59
CA LEU A 373 -1.18 -20.68 -18.11
C LEU A 373 -1.61 -19.39 -17.43
N TYR A 374 -0.78 -18.88 -16.54
CA TYR A 374 -1.02 -17.65 -15.78
C TYR A 374 -0.40 -16.42 -16.43
N GLU A 375 0.68 -16.59 -17.18
CA GLU A 375 1.41 -15.55 -17.91
C GLU A 375 1.08 -15.51 -19.40
N HIS A 376 1.53 -14.47 -20.10
CA HIS A 376 1.45 -14.41 -21.55
C HIS A 376 2.56 -15.27 -22.20
N LEU A 377 2.23 -15.87 -23.34
CA LEU A 377 3.18 -16.67 -24.12
C LEU A 377 4.29 -15.81 -24.73
N ASP A 378 3.97 -14.60 -25.22
CA ASP A 378 4.94 -13.64 -25.74
C ASP A 378 5.68 -12.98 -24.58
N PRO A 379 7.01 -13.18 -24.41
CA PRO A 379 7.76 -12.61 -23.31
C PRO A 379 7.75 -11.08 -23.28
N ARG A 380 7.47 -10.42 -24.40
CA ARG A 380 7.30 -8.96 -24.45
C ARG A 380 6.06 -8.47 -23.68
N GLN A 381 5.07 -9.35 -23.50
CA GLN A 381 3.88 -9.10 -22.67
C GLN A 381 3.95 -9.84 -21.34
N GLY A 382 4.63 -10.98 -21.31
CA GLY A 382 4.62 -11.93 -20.19
C GLY A 382 5.80 -11.82 -19.23
N SER A 383 6.73 -10.86 -19.38
CA SER A 383 7.85 -10.73 -18.44
C SER A 383 8.32 -9.30 -18.21
N HIS A 384 8.82 -9.06 -16.99
CA HIS A 384 9.56 -7.87 -16.61
C HIS A 384 11.07 -8.17 -16.68
N PRO A 385 11.81 -7.60 -17.67
CA PRO A 385 13.25 -7.88 -17.84
C PRO A 385 14.08 -7.48 -16.62
N HIS A 386 13.77 -6.33 -16.01
CA HIS A 386 14.55 -5.77 -14.89
C HIS A 386 14.31 -6.50 -13.57
N TRP A 387 13.08 -6.98 -13.32
CA TRP A 387 12.75 -7.69 -12.08
C TRP A 387 12.95 -9.21 -12.19
N GLY A 388 13.11 -9.72 -13.41
CA GLY A 388 13.24 -11.15 -13.67
C GLY A 388 11.94 -11.95 -13.42
N THR A 389 10.81 -11.28 -13.27
CA THR A 389 9.50 -11.86 -12.96
C THR A 389 8.64 -12.07 -14.21
N LEU A 390 7.52 -12.77 -14.06
CA LEU A 390 6.49 -12.98 -15.08
C LEU A 390 5.29 -12.07 -14.82
N ILE A 391 4.62 -11.64 -15.88
CA ILE A 391 3.42 -10.77 -15.84
C ILE A 391 2.18 -11.63 -16.05
N TYR A 392 1.14 -11.43 -15.23
CA TYR A 392 -0.13 -12.10 -15.37
C TYR A 392 -0.85 -11.77 -16.69
N ASN A 393 -1.50 -12.78 -17.26
CA ASN A 393 -2.38 -12.61 -18.42
C ASN A 393 -3.78 -12.17 -17.92
N TYR A 394 -3.96 -10.88 -17.68
CA TYR A 394 -5.23 -10.33 -17.21
C TYR A 394 -6.39 -10.51 -18.19
N GLY A 395 -6.11 -10.73 -19.47
CA GLY A 395 -7.10 -11.02 -20.49
C GLY A 395 -7.69 -12.43 -20.42
N ARG A 396 -7.10 -13.34 -19.61
CA ARG A 396 -7.64 -14.68 -19.40
C ARG A 396 -8.61 -14.65 -18.21
N PRO A 397 -9.92 -14.95 -18.44
CA PRO A 397 -10.94 -14.81 -17.39
C PRO A 397 -10.60 -15.56 -16.08
N GLN A 398 -10.03 -16.77 -16.20
CA GLN A 398 -9.65 -17.58 -15.02
C GLN A 398 -8.49 -16.97 -14.24
N VAL A 399 -7.56 -16.28 -14.90
CA VAL A 399 -6.44 -15.58 -14.24
C VAL A 399 -6.94 -14.33 -13.51
N SER A 400 -7.78 -13.52 -14.16
CA SER A 400 -8.44 -12.40 -13.50
C SER A 400 -9.29 -12.86 -12.31
N ASN A 401 -10.03 -13.96 -12.47
CA ASN A 401 -10.81 -14.58 -11.41
C ASN A 401 -9.92 -15.03 -10.22
N TYR A 402 -8.76 -15.64 -10.52
CA TYR A 402 -7.80 -16.06 -9.50
C TYR A 402 -7.34 -14.89 -8.63
N LEU A 403 -6.97 -13.77 -9.25
CA LEU A 403 -6.51 -12.57 -8.55
C LEU A 403 -7.65 -11.85 -7.81
N ILE A 404 -8.84 -11.69 -8.42
CA ILE A 404 -10.00 -11.07 -7.75
C ILE A 404 -10.44 -11.89 -6.53
N ALA A 405 -10.55 -13.22 -6.70
CA ALA A 405 -10.89 -14.12 -5.59
C ALA A 405 -9.83 -14.07 -4.48
N ASN A 406 -8.56 -13.86 -4.83
CA ASN A 406 -7.48 -13.71 -3.85
C ASN A 406 -7.57 -12.42 -3.05
N ALA A 407 -7.81 -11.27 -3.69
CA ALA A 407 -8.03 -10.01 -2.96
C ALA A 407 -9.22 -10.13 -1.99
N LEU A 408 -10.32 -10.71 -2.45
CA LEU A 408 -11.51 -10.95 -1.61
C LEU A 408 -11.23 -11.96 -0.49
N PHE A 409 -10.42 -12.97 -0.73
CA PHE A 409 -10.02 -13.94 0.29
C PHE A 409 -9.35 -13.27 1.49
N TRP A 410 -8.40 -12.36 1.25
CA TRP A 410 -7.74 -11.63 2.33
C TRP A 410 -8.70 -10.72 3.10
N ILE A 411 -9.66 -10.11 2.40
CA ILE A 411 -10.68 -9.23 3.02
C ILE A 411 -11.74 -10.05 3.77
N GLU A 412 -12.21 -11.18 3.21
CA GLU A 412 -13.35 -11.93 3.73
C GLU A 412 -12.96 -13.02 4.73
N GLN A 413 -11.78 -13.66 4.55
CA GLN A 413 -11.35 -14.75 5.43
C GLN A 413 -10.38 -14.29 6.52
N TYR A 414 -9.56 -13.24 6.22
CA TYR A 414 -8.62 -12.68 7.19
C TYR A 414 -9.02 -11.28 7.69
N HIS A 415 -10.16 -10.77 7.24
CA HIS A 415 -10.74 -9.50 7.66
C HIS A 415 -9.84 -8.26 7.37
N ALA A 416 -8.95 -8.32 6.39
CA ALA A 416 -8.08 -7.19 6.03
C ALA A 416 -8.90 -5.90 5.81
N ASP A 417 -8.42 -4.77 6.36
CA ASP A 417 -9.08 -3.46 6.28
C ASP A 417 -8.76 -2.70 5.00
N GLY A 418 -7.78 -3.16 4.27
CA GLY A 418 -7.43 -2.64 2.97
C GLY A 418 -6.42 -3.50 2.25
N ILE A 419 -6.35 -3.29 0.95
CA ILE A 419 -5.38 -3.88 0.04
C ILE A 419 -4.60 -2.74 -0.61
N ARG A 420 -3.30 -2.67 -0.39
CA ARG A 420 -2.39 -1.82 -1.16
C ARG A 420 -1.92 -2.64 -2.36
N MET A 421 -2.19 -2.16 -3.56
CA MET A 421 -1.77 -2.83 -4.80
C MET A 421 -0.42 -2.32 -5.25
N ASP A 422 0.55 -3.22 -5.25
CA ASP A 422 1.93 -2.98 -5.65
C ASP A 422 2.04 -2.76 -7.15
N ALA A 423 2.91 -1.82 -7.56
CA ALA A 423 3.37 -1.60 -8.93
C ALA A 423 2.25 -1.43 -9.97
N VAL A 424 1.16 -0.74 -9.65
CA VAL A 424 0.01 -0.55 -10.56
C VAL A 424 0.44 0.09 -11.89
N ALA A 425 1.42 0.99 -11.89
CA ALA A 425 1.97 1.56 -13.11
C ALA A 425 2.50 0.50 -14.08
N SER A 426 3.14 -0.56 -13.57
CA SER A 426 3.66 -1.66 -14.38
C SER A 426 2.56 -2.52 -15.01
N MET A 427 1.35 -2.50 -14.42
CA MET A 427 0.18 -3.17 -14.96
C MET A 427 -0.48 -2.34 -16.06
N LEU A 428 -0.55 -1.01 -15.88
CA LEU A 428 -1.23 -0.08 -16.78
C LEU A 428 -0.52 0.10 -18.11
N TYR A 429 0.82 -0.01 -18.15
CA TYR A 429 1.62 0.28 -19.33
C TYR A 429 2.39 -0.93 -19.84
N LEU A 430 2.16 -1.29 -21.11
CA LEU A 430 2.80 -2.43 -21.79
C LEU A 430 4.31 -2.26 -21.97
N ASP A 431 4.77 -1.00 -22.03
CA ASP A 431 6.17 -0.60 -22.19
C ASP A 431 6.89 -0.28 -20.87
N TYR A 432 6.24 -0.47 -19.71
CA TYR A 432 6.83 -0.15 -18.42
C TYR A 432 8.16 -0.88 -18.19
N GLY A 433 9.25 -0.11 -18.01
CA GLY A 433 10.60 -0.66 -17.81
C GLY A 433 11.16 -1.42 -19.01
N LYS A 434 10.65 -1.22 -20.22
CA LYS A 434 11.07 -1.91 -21.44
C LYS A 434 11.62 -0.91 -22.46
N GLN A 435 12.52 -1.42 -23.33
CA GLN A 435 13.10 -0.66 -24.44
C GLN A 435 12.25 -0.83 -25.70
N ASP A 436 12.54 -0.02 -26.72
CA ASP A 436 11.94 -0.16 -28.05
C ASP A 436 12.13 -1.58 -28.58
N GLY A 437 11.02 -2.23 -29.00
CA GLY A 437 11.00 -3.60 -29.50
C GLY A 437 10.84 -4.68 -28.41
N GLU A 438 10.90 -4.33 -27.12
CA GLU A 438 10.69 -5.25 -26.00
C GLU A 438 9.23 -5.31 -25.51
N TRP A 439 8.34 -4.59 -26.13
CA TRP A 439 6.92 -4.58 -25.82
C TRP A 439 6.04 -4.64 -27.07
N VAL A 440 4.76 -4.91 -26.93
CA VAL A 440 3.77 -5.02 -28.00
C VAL A 440 2.64 -4.05 -27.74
N ALA A 441 2.35 -3.19 -28.72
CA ALA A 441 1.25 -2.24 -28.64
C ALA A 441 -0.12 -2.93 -28.51
N ASN A 442 -1.06 -2.26 -27.88
CA ASN A 442 -2.44 -2.69 -27.78
C ASN A 442 -3.14 -2.66 -29.16
N ILE A 443 -4.39 -3.10 -29.22
CA ILE A 443 -5.18 -3.17 -30.46
C ILE A 443 -5.42 -1.82 -31.14
N TYR A 444 -5.18 -0.72 -30.44
CA TYR A 444 -5.30 0.65 -30.96
C TYR A 444 -3.94 1.28 -31.28
N GLY A 445 -2.84 0.56 -31.06
CA GLY A 445 -1.48 1.02 -31.31
C GLY A 445 -0.85 1.80 -30.14
N GLY A 446 -1.52 1.90 -29.01
CA GLY A 446 -1.04 2.55 -27.78
C GLY A 446 -0.27 1.60 -26.87
N ASN A 447 0.26 2.15 -25.77
CA ASN A 447 1.01 1.43 -24.76
C ASN A 447 0.17 1.07 -23.51
N GLU A 448 -1.09 1.46 -23.45
CA GLU A 448 -1.97 1.12 -22.35
C GLU A 448 -2.33 -0.37 -22.38
N ASN A 449 -2.23 -1.04 -21.25
CA ASN A 449 -2.67 -2.42 -21.09
C ASN A 449 -4.18 -2.46 -20.77
N LEU A 450 -5.00 -2.51 -21.82
CA LEU A 450 -6.45 -2.47 -21.70
C LEU A 450 -7.02 -3.60 -20.84
N GLN A 451 -6.37 -4.78 -20.85
CA GLN A 451 -6.80 -5.93 -20.06
C GLN A 451 -6.55 -5.71 -18.56
N ALA A 452 -5.42 -5.10 -18.21
CA ALA A 452 -5.14 -4.74 -16.82
C ALA A 452 -6.05 -3.61 -16.32
N VAL A 453 -6.37 -2.63 -17.18
CA VAL A 453 -7.34 -1.56 -16.85
C VAL A 453 -8.70 -2.17 -16.47
N GLU A 454 -9.23 -3.07 -17.29
CA GLU A 454 -10.50 -3.75 -16.99
C GLU A 454 -10.41 -4.63 -15.74
N PHE A 455 -9.30 -5.34 -15.55
CA PHE A 455 -9.05 -6.10 -14.33
C PHE A 455 -9.05 -5.20 -13.07
N LEU A 456 -8.35 -4.05 -13.08
CA LEU A 456 -8.30 -3.12 -11.96
C LEU A 456 -9.67 -2.54 -11.63
N LYS A 457 -10.44 -2.13 -12.64
CA LYS A 457 -11.83 -1.69 -12.44
C LYS A 457 -12.68 -2.79 -11.82
N HIS A 458 -12.53 -4.03 -12.31
CA HIS A 458 -13.31 -5.17 -11.81
C HIS A 458 -12.96 -5.52 -10.35
N VAL A 459 -11.68 -5.63 -10.01
CA VAL A 459 -11.28 -5.95 -8.63
C VAL A 459 -11.73 -4.87 -7.65
N ASN A 460 -11.59 -3.58 -8.00
CA ASN A 460 -12.05 -2.47 -7.15
C ASN A 460 -13.58 -2.48 -6.99
N SER A 461 -14.32 -2.74 -8.07
CA SER A 461 -15.78 -2.92 -7.98
C SER A 461 -16.17 -4.02 -7.01
N MET A 462 -15.43 -5.13 -7.01
CA MET A 462 -15.72 -6.26 -6.12
C MET A 462 -15.32 -5.98 -4.66
N ILE A 463 -14.20 -5.28 -4.44
CA ILE A 463 -13.79 -4.82 -3.10
C ILE A 463 -14.87 -3.89 -2.52
N HIS A 464 -15.32 -2.89 -3.26
CA HIS A 464 -16.38 -1.98 -2.80
C HIS A 464 -17.71 -2.69 -2.52
N LYS A 465 -18.07 -3.67 -3.35
CA LYS A 465 -19.31 -4.40 -3.21
C LYS A 465 -19.33 -5.39 -2.05
N ARG A 466 -18.21 -6.03 -1.75
CA ARG A 466 -18.12 -7.17 -0.83
C ARG A 466 -17.24 -6.90 0.41
N GLY A 467 -16.33 -5.92 0.33
CA GLY A 467 -15.28 -5.70 1.32
C GLY A 467 -15.74 -5.04 2.62
N ARG A 468 -17.03 -4.72 2.80
CA ARG A 468 -17.58 -4.12 4.03
C ARG A 468 -16.77 -2.89 4.48
N GLY A 469 -16.44 -1.98 3.53
CA GLY A 469 -15.68 -0.76 3.81
C GLY A 469 -14.16 -0.95 3.82
N ALA A 470 -13.64 -2.08 3.38
CA ALA A 470 -12.21 -2.24 3.16
C ALA A 470 -11.71 -1.33 2.04
N LEU A 471 -10.51 -0.79 2.18
CA LEU A 471 -9.89 0.16 1.25
C LEU A 471 -9.16 -0.53 0.12
N SER A 472 -9.18 0.08 -1.06
CA SER A 472 -8.24 -0.23 -2.15
C SER A 472 -7.29 0.94 -2.37
N ILE A 473 -5.99 0.69 -2.34
CA ILE A 473 -4.94 1.71 -2.37
C ILE A 473 -3.99 1.39 -3.51
N ALA A 474 -3.75 2.36 -4.41
CA ALA A 474 -2.85 2.16 -5.54
C ALA A 474 -1.45 2.72 -5.25
N GLU A 475 -0.43 1.89 -5.47
CA GLU A 475 0.90 2.42 -5.75
C GLU A 475 1.01 2.66 -7.26
N GLU A 476 0.76 3.90 -7.66
CA GLU A 476 0.80 4.32 -9.05
C GLU A 476 1.61 5.62 -9.17
N SER A 477 2.75 5.56 -9.86
CA SER A 477 3.74 6.64 -9.90
C SER A 477 3.67 7.52 -11.14
N THR A 478 2.76 7.22 -12.07
CA THR A 478 2.62 7.96 -13.33
C THR A 478 1.51 9.02 -13.29
N ALA A 479 1.30 9.69 -14.41
CA ALA A 479 0.22 10.65 -14.58
C ALA A 479 -1.08 9.99 -15.11
N TRP A 480 -1.30 8.69 -14.87
CA TRP A 480 -2.56 8.04 -15.25
C TRP A 480 -3.74 8.77 -14.58
N PRO A 481 -4.75 9.20 -15.35
CA PRO A 481 -5.84 10.00 -14.81
C PRO A 481 -6.87 9.15 -14.08
N LYS A 482 -7.54 9.76 -13.08
CA LYS A 482 -8.69 9.16 -12.37
C LYS A 482 -8.41 7.79 -11.75
N VAL A 483 -7.22 7.60 -11.20
CA VAL A 483 -6.89 6.38 -10.44
C VAL A 483 -7.88 6.21 -9.29
N THR A 484 -8.18 7.28 -8.57
CA THR A 484 -9.19 7.31 -7.49
C THR A 484 -10.55 7.84 -7.94
N GLY A 485 -10.74 7.95 -9.26
CA GLY A 485 -12.02 8.34 -9.84
C GLY A 485 -13.06 7.23 -9.76
N SER A 486 -14.34 7.59 -9.71
CA SER A 486 -15.46 6.65 -9.73
C SER A 486 -15.44 5.79 -10.99
N LEU A 487 -15.83 4.52 -10.86
CA LEU A 487 -16.04 3.61 -11.99
C LEU A 487 -17.10 4.15 -12.98
N ASP A 488 -18.12 4.86 -12.48
CA ASP A 488 -19.16 5.48 -13.31
C ASP A 488 -18.63 6.64 -14.15
N ASP A 489 -17.51 7.24 -13.76
CA ASP A 489 -16.80 8.32 -14.47
C ASP A 489 -15.54 7.83 -15.19
N ASP A 490 -15.50 6.54 -15.52
CA ASP A 490 -14.41 5.86 -16.20
C ASP A 490 -13.07 5.88 -15.43
N GLY A 491 -13.11 6.04 -14.10
CA GLY A 491 -11.96 5.92 -13.22
C GLY A 491 -11.62 4.45 -12.92
N LEU A 492 -10.46 4.22 -12.27
CA LEU A 492 -10.04 2.89 -11.88
C LEU A 492 -10.72 2.40 -10.59
N GLY A 493 -11.33 3.31 -9.81
CA GLY A 493 -12.09 2.98 -8.61
C GLY A 493 -11.27 2.73 -7.35
N PHE A 494 -10.02 3.13 -7.28
CA PHE A 494 -9.26 3.07 -6.02
C PHE A 494 -9.78 4.10 -5.02
N ASP A 495 -9.68 3.78 -3.73
CA ASP A 495 -10.03 4.72 -2.66
C ASP A 495 -8.94 5.74 -2.41
N LEU A 496 -7.67 5.32 -2.50
CA LEU A 496 -6.49 6.16 -2.27
C LEU A 496 -5.40 5.85 -3.30
N LYS A 497 -4.54 6.84 -3.54
CA LYS A 497 -3.33 6.71 -4.36
C LYS A 497 -2.11 7.23 -3.58
N TRP A 498 -1.02 6.48 -3.58
CA TRP A 498 0.26 6.96 -3.07
C TRP A 498 0.75 8.17 -3.87
N ASN A 499 1.14 9.24 -3.19
CA ASN A 499 1.64 10.44 -3.85
C ASN A 499 3.16 10.39 -4.03
N MET A 500 3.60 9.63 -5.02
CA MET A 500 5.02 9.47 -5.34
C MET A 500 5.64 10.77 -5.87
N GLY A 501 4.86 11.62 -6.56
CA GLY A 501 5.31 12.94 -7.04
C GLY A 501 5.69 13.85 -5.88
N TRP A 502 4.78 14.01 -4.90
CA TRP A 502 5.07 14.76 -3.68
C TRP A 502 6.28 14.20 -2.94
N MET A 503 6.37 12.90 -2.79
CA MET A 503 7.47 12.23 -2.09
C MET A 503 8.81 12.56 -2.73
N ASN A 504 8.94 12.43 -4.05
CA ASN A 504 10.17 12.73 -4.77
C ASN A 504 10.59 14.20 -4.65
N ASP A 505 9.66 15.14 -4.87
CA ASP A 505 9.91 16.57 -4.75
C ASP A 505 10.29 16.95 -3.31
N PHE A 506 9.53 16.46 -2.34
CA PHE A 506 9.75 16.73 -0.93
C PHE A 506 11.11 16.22 -0.45
N LEU A 507 11.46 14.97 -0.75
CA LEU A 507 12.77 14.40 -0.43
C LEU A 507 13.91 15.12 -1.17
N GLY A 508 13.69 15.51 -2.43
CA GLY A 508 14.62 16.32 -3.20
C GLY A 508 14.94 17.65 -2.52
N TYR A 509 13.92 18.30 -1.96
CA TYR A 509 14.09 19.56 -1.23
C TYR A 509 14.78 19.41 0.11
N ILE A 510 14.33 18.49 0.97
CA ILE A 510 14.87 18.39 2.34
C ILE A 510 16.31 17.89 2.42
N ARG A 511 16.77 17.19 1.38
CA ARG A 511 18.17 16.76 1.22
C ARG A 511 19.13 17.91 0.91
N GLN A 512 18.62 19.04 0.39
CA GLN A 512 19.46 20.19 0.09
C GLN A 512 19.94 20.87 1.37
N ASP A 513 21.20 21.31 1.38
CA ASP A 513 21.66 22.21 2.42
C ASP A 513 20.76 23.44 2.45
N PRO A 514 20.33 23.93 3.63
CA PRO A 514 19.45 25.09 3.76
C PRO A 514 19.90 26.33 2.96
N TYR A 515 21.19 26.49 2.75
CA TYR A 515 21.78 27.59 1.97
C TYR A 515 21.37 27.55 0.49
N PHE A 516 21.13 26.34 -0.08
CA PHE A 516 20.77 26.16 -1.50
C PHE A 516 19.28 26.02 -1.74
N ARG A 517 18.45 25.90 -0.70
CA ARG A 517 17.00 25.62 -0.79
C ARG A 517 16.21 26.67 -1.54
N SER A 518 16.68 27.93 -1.57
CA SER A 518 16.03 29.01 -2.32
C SER A 518 15.86 28.68 -3.82
N GLY A 519 16.79 27.91 -4.41
CA GLY A 519 16.76 27.51 -5.81
C GLY A 519 15.76 26.41 -6.15
N CYS A 520 15.21 25.72 -5.14
CA CYS A 520 14.29 24.60 -5.33
C CYS A 520 13.01 24.70 -4.47
N HIS A 521 12.65 25.89 -4.03
CA HIS A 521 11.50 26.12 -3.17
C HIS A 521 10.16 25.64 -3.75
N ASN A 522 10.04 25.65 -5.08
CA ASN A 522 8.88 25.11 -5.77
C ASN A 522 8.65 23.61 -5.55
N MET A 523 9.66 22.83 -5.19
CA MET A 523 9.48 21.42 -4.82
C MET A 523 8.57 21.23 -3.60
N LEU A 524 8.44 22.22 -2.73
CA LEU A 524 7.49 22.18 -1.60
C LEU A 524 6.06 22.56 -2.01
N THR A 525 5.91 23.39 -3.03
CA THR A 525 4.62 24.05 -3.34
C THR A 525 3.94 23.45 -4.55
N PHE A 526 4.70 22.80 -5.44
CA PHE A 526 4.18 22.26 -6.70
C PHE A 526 3.12 21.18 -6.49
N SER A 527 3.25 20.33 -5.45
CA SER A 527 2.27 19.32 -5.13
C SER A 527 0.84 19.85 -4.95
N MET A 528 0.69 21.09 -4.50
CA MET A 528 -0.63 21.72 -4.35
C MET A 528 -1.33 22.01 -5.68
N VAL A 529 -0.60 22.02 -6.80
CA VAL A 529 -1.21 22.19 -8.13
C VAL A 529 -2.10 21.00 -8.49
N TYR A 530 -1.73 19.80 -8.00
CA TYR A 530 -2.46 18.56 -8.29
C TYR A 530 -3.02 17.86 -7.04
N ALA A 531 -2.86 18.43 -5.85
CA ALA A 531 -3.22 17.79 -4.57
C ALA A 531 -4.65 17.25 -4.49
N TYR A 532 -5.56 17.76 -5.32
CA TYR A 532 -6.97 17.37 -5.35
C TYR A 532 -7.39 16.75 -6.68
N SER A 533 -6.43 16.37 -7.53
CA SER A 533 -6.71 15.59 -8.75
C SER A 533 -7.04 14.13 -8.44
N GLU A 534 -6.51 13.63 -7.33
CA GLU A 534 -6.70 12.29 -6.79
C GLU A 534 -6.88 12.36 -5.26
N LYS A 535 -7.33 11.28 -4.65
CA LYS A 535 -7.35 11.13 -3.18
C LYS A 535 -6.01 10.57 -2.73
N PHE A 536 -5.08 11.46 -2.39
CA PHE A 536 -3.72 11.07 -2.12
C PHE A 536 -3.44 10.59 -0.69
N MET A 537 -2.49 9.65 -0.58
CA MET A 537 -1.76 9.32 0.63
C MET A 537 -0.31 9.79 0.46
N LEU A 538 0.17 10.62 1.39
CA LEU A 538 1.56 11.04 1.44
C LEU A 538 2.38 9.93 2.10
N VAL A 539 3.33 9.40 1.37
CA VAL A 539 4.09 8.22 1.78
C VAL A 539 5.57 8.52 1.91
N LEU A 540 6.15 8.04 2.98
CA LEU A 540 7.58 7.85 3.15
C LEU A 540 7.77 6.36 3.50
N SER A 541 7.76 5.51 2.46
CA SER A 541 7.70 4.06 2.56
C SER A 541 9.07 3.42 2.78
N HIS A 542 9.09 2.10 2.87
CA HIS A 542 10.30 1.28 2.93
C HIS A 542 11.25 1.56 1.77
N ASP A 543 10.74 1.78 0.55
CA ASP A 543 11.55 2.04 -0.64
C ASP A 543 12.48 3.25 -0.51
N GLU A 544 12.14 4.21 0.34
CA GLU A 544 12.91 5.43 0.50
C GLU A 544 14.10 5.30 1.45
N VAL A 545 14.23 4.19 2.15
CA VAL A 545 15.28 3.97 3.17
C VAL A 545 16.13 2.74 2.90
N VAL A 546 16.26 2.35 1.64
CA VAL A 546 17.02 1.18 1.16
C VAL A 546 17.89 1.50 -0.06
N HIS A 547 18.75 0.60 -0.44
CA HIS A 547 19.51 0.61 -1.70
C HIS A 547 20.36 1.87 -1.92
N GLY A 548 21.03 2.38 -0.89
CA GLY A 548 21.91 3.55 -0.97
C GLY A 548 21.17 4.88 -0.98
N LYS A 549 19.87 4.89 -0.63
CA LYS A 549 19.07 6.12 -0.50
C LYS A 549 19.27 6.84 0.84
N ALA A 550 19.96 6.25 1.80
CA ALA A 550 20.13 6.62 3.20
C ALA A 550 18.84 6.53 4.04
N SER A 551 18.95 6.43 5.37
CA SER A 551 17.80 6.56 6.29
C SER A 551 17.18 7.96 6.21
N MET A 552 15.98 8.16 6.78
CA MET A 552 15.36 9.50 6.78
C MET A 552 16.21 10.52 7.53
N LEU A 553 16.83 10.14 8.66
CA LEU A 553 17.75 11.00 9.38
C LEU A 553 19.02 11.25 8.57
N GLY A 554 19.57 10.21 7.92
CA GLY A 554 20.75 10.29 7.07
C GLY A 554 20.60 11.18 5.84
N LYS A 555 19.36 11.42 5.39
CA LYS A 555 19.05 12.36 4.29
C LYS A 555 19.17 13.84 4.73
N MET A 556 19.11 14.12 6.03
CA MET A 556 19.09 15.49 6.54
C MET A 556 20.50 16.10 6.54
N PRO A 557 20.70 17.26 5.95
CA PRO A 557 22.00 17.95 5.97
C PRO A 557 22.30 18.56 7.36
N GLY A 558 23.58 18.84 7.59
CA GLY A 558 24.06 19.55 8.76
C GLY A 558 24.58 18.64 9.87
N ASN A 559 24.78 19.21 11.06
CA ASN A 559 25.17 18.48 12.24
C ASN A 559 23.96 17.73 12.86
N ARG A 560 24.21 16.86 13.85
CA ARG A 560 23.17 16.03 14.49
C ARG A 560 21.93 16.84 14.91
N GLN A 561 22.11 17.97 15.58
CA GLN A 561 20.96 18.79 16.04
C GLN A 561 20.17 19.35 14.87
N GLU A 562 20.86 19.81 13.82
CA GLU A 562 20.24 20.30 12.59
C GLU A 562 19.49 19.20 11.85
N GLN A 563 20.05 17.98 11.80
CA GLN A 563 19.38 16.81 11.21
C GLN A 563 18.06 16.49 11.90
N PHE A 564 18.03 16.38 13.24
CA PHE A 564 16.81 16.15 13.99
C PHE A 564 15.82 17.31 13.88
N SER A 565 16.29 18.56 13.87
CA SER A 565 15.42 19.71 13.68
C SER A 565 14.79 19.73 12.31
N ASN A 566 15.57 19.47 11.26
CA ASN A 566 15.08 19.39 9.88
C ASN A 566 14.08 18.24 9.70
N LEU A 567 14.37 17.06 10.28
CA LEU A 567 13.47 15.90 10.20
C LEU A 567 12.13 16.19 10.90
N LYS A 568 12.15 16.83 12.08
CA LYS A 568 10.92 17.25 12.78
C LYS A 568 10.15 18.30 11.98
N ALA A 569 10.81 19.29 11.40
CA ALA A 569 10.15 20.28 10.52
C ALA A 569 9.50 19.60 9.31
N SER A 570 10.20 18.60 8.73
CA SER A 570 9.72 17.82 7.60
C SER A 570 8.46 17.02 7.92
N TYR A 571 8.47 16.30 9.04
CA TYR A 571 7.29 15.54 9.48
C TYR A 571 6.13 16.47 9.85
N GLY A 572 6.39 17.61 10.49
CA GLY A 572 5.36 18.59 10.79
C GLY A 572 4.71 19.17 9.54
N TYR A 573 5.50 19.47 8.49
CA TYR A 573 4.97 19.88 7.19
C TYR A 573 4.13 18.78 6.55
N MET A 574 4.65 17.54 6.47
CA MET A 574 3.93 16.39 5.92
C MET A 574 2.59 16.17 6.63
N MET A 575 2.56 16.19 7.96
CA MET A 575 1.34 15.92 8.74
C MET A 575 0.28 17.00 8.56
N CYS A 576 0.68 18.23 8.24
CA CYS A 576 -0.22 19.35 7.98
C CYS A 576 -0.57 19.53 6.50
N HIS A 577 0.15 18.92 5.57
CA HIS A 577 -0.16 18.94 4.13
C HIS A 577 -1.43 18.10 3.84
N PRO A 578 -2.28 18.45 2.85
CA PRO A 578 -3.41 17.59 2.45
C PRO A 578 -3.00 16.17 2.06
N GLY A 579 -3.86 15.19 2.36
CA GLY A 579 -3.67 13.77 2.07
C GLY A 579 -3.50 12.90 3.33
N LYS A 580 -3.74 11.58 3.21
CA LYS A 580 -3.50 10.60 4.28
C LYS A 580 -2.00 10.42 4.50
N LYS A 581 -1.56 9.73 5.55
CA LYS A 581 -0.16 9.69 5.99
C LYS A 581 0.35 8.27 6.13
N LEU A 582 1.59 8.03 5.68
CA LEU A 582 2.30 6.78 5.92
C LEU A 582 3.77 7.04 6.25
N LEU A 583 4.24 6.43 7.32
CA LEU A 583 5.65 6.33 7.69
C LEU A 583 6.04 4.86 7.83
N PHE A 584 7.21 4.52 7.31
CA PHE A 584 7.80 3.19 7.51
C PHE A 584 8.44 3.08 8.89
N MET A 585 8.45 1.87 9.46
CA MET A 585 9.04 1.57 10.77
C MET A 585 10.48 2.08 10.88
N GLY A 586 10.85 2.54 12.08
CA GLY A 586 12.18 3.11 12.36
C GLY A 586 12.36 4.59 11.98
N GLN A 587 11.55 5.11 11.06
CA GLN A 587 11.63 6.53 10.68
C GLN A 587 11.18 7.47 11.80
N ASP A 588 10.20 7.06 12.58
CA ASP A 588 9.64 7.84 13.70
C ASP A 588 10.54 7.88 14.96
N ILE A 589 11.58 7.04 14.96
CA ILE A 589 12.65 7.11 15.98
C ILE A 589 13.97 7.61 15.39
N GLY A 590 14.05 7.84 14.08
CA GLY A 590 15.21 8.42 13.41
C GLY A 590 16.41 7.48 13.34
N GLU A 591 16.23 6.26 12.86
CA GLU A 591 17.35 5.32 12.63
C GLU A 591 18.45 5.97 11.78
N TYR A 592 19.71 5.60 12.09
CA TYR A 592 20.87 6.11 11.37
C TYR A 592 21.12 5.37 10.07
N ASP A 593 21.02 4.03 10.15
CA ASP A 593 21.27 3.15 9.02
C ASP A 593 20.04 3.01 8.13
N GLU A 594 20.26 2.65 6.88
CA GLU A 594 19.21 2.15 6.02
C GLU A 594 18.56 0.92 6.61
N TRP A 595 17.27 0.75 6.37
CA TRP A 595 16.57 -0.45 6.76
C TRP A 595 17.22 -1.71 6.13
N ASN A 596 17.27 -2.76 6.92
CA ASN A 596 17.78 -4.07 6.51
C ASN A 596 16.88 -5.16 7.11
N GLU A 597 16.32 -5.99 6.25
CA GLU A 597 15.41 -7.08 6.64
C GLU A 597 16.02 -8.10 7.62
N ASN A 598 17.35 -8.15 7.70
CA ASN A 598 18.07 -9.07 8.57
C ASN A 598 18.35 -8.51 9.97
N ARG A 599 17.96 -7.28 10.26
CA ARG A 599 18.12 -6.62 11.58
C ARG A 599 16.77 -6.13 12.09
N GLU A 600 16.58 -6.15 13.40
CA GLU A 600 15.42 -5.49 14.00
C GLU A 600 15.58 -3.97 14.00
N VAL A 601 14.45 -3.27 14.14
CA VAL A 601 14.42 -1.83 14.38
C VAL A 601 15.32 -1.49 15.56
N GLU A 602 16.10 -0.43 15.43
CA GLU A 602 17.10 -0.01 16.44
C GLU A 602 16.46 0.56 17.70
N TRP A 603 15.60 -0.23 18.38
CA TRP A 603 14.82 0.19 19.56
C TRP A 603 15.65 0.79 20.67
N TYR A 604 16.95 0.46 20.78
CA TYR A 604 17.85 1.04 21.77
C TYR A 604 18.01 2.56 21.62
N LEU A 605 17.82 3.10 20.40
CA LEU A 605 17.89 4.53 20.12
C LEU A 605 16.83 5.34 20.88
N THR A 606 15.70 4.75 21.22
CA THR A 606 14.64 5.40 22.00
C THR A 606 15.08 5.81 23.40
N LYS A 607 16.23 5.34 23.86
CA LYS A 607 16.87 5.74 25.13
C LYS A 607 17.72 7.00 25.00
N GLU A 608 18.08 7.40 23.78
CA GLU A 608 18.83 8.62 23.49
C GLU A 608 17.90 9.84 23.40
N ALA A 609 18.33 10.97 23.95
CA ALA A 609 17.48 12.15 24.12
C ALA A 609 16.90 12.69 22.78
N ASP A 610 17.74 12.74 21.74
CA ASP A 610 17.33 13.28 20.44
C ASP A 610 16.31 12.38 19.74
N HIS A 611 16.54 11.07 19.74
CA HIS A 611 15.63 10.05 19.20
C HIS A 611 14.31 10.01 19.97
N LYS A 612 14.38 10.05 21.28
CA LYS A 612 13.20 10.15 22.14
C LYS A 612 12.42 11.44 21.87
N GLY A 613 13.11 12.57 21.69
CA GLY A 613 12.50 13.85 21.32
C GLY A 613 11.76 13.78 19.98
N LEU A 614 12.34 13.12 18.98
CA LEU A 614 11.70 12.89 17.68
C LEU A 614 10.47 11.99 17.85
N GLN A 615 10.58 10.88 18.58
CA GLN A 615 9.48 9.95 18.83
C GLN A 615 8.29 10.67 19.50
N GLU A 616 8.54 11.46 20.55
CA GLU A 616 7.48 12.24 21.23
C GLU A 616 6.87 13.29 20.30
N PHE A 617 7.66 13.87 19.38
CA PHE A 617 7.14 14.81 18.39
C PHE A 617 6.22 14.13 17.39
N VAL A 618 6.60 12.98 16.80
CA VAL A 618 5.75 12.21 15.89
C VAL A 618 4.46 11.76 16.59
N LYS A 619 4.57 11.31 17.84
CA LYS A 619 3.42 10.96 18.68
C LYS A 619 2.46 12.15 18.89
N ALA A 620 3.01 13.36 19.13
CA ALA A 620 2.21 14.57 19.24
C ALA A 620 1.55 14.95 17.90
N LEU A 621 2.24 14.78 16.78
CA LEU A 621 1.70 15.00 15.44
C LEU A 621 0.56 14.03 15.11
N ASN A 622 0.70 12.73 15.38
CA ASN A 622 -0.36 11.74 15.17
C ASN A 622 -1.60 12.05 16.01
N ARG A 623 -1.41 12.46 17.27
CA ARG A 623 -2.53 12.88 18.13
C ARG A 623 -3.24 14.13 17.61
N LEU A 624 -2.45 15.11 17.13
CA LEU A 624 -3.00 16.31 16.51
C LEU A 624 -3.79 15.94 15.25
N TYR A 625 -3.22 15.10 14.39
CA TYR A 625 -3.85 14.65 13.14
C TYR A 625 -5.16 13.91 13.41
N ALA A 626 -5.19 13.03 14.40
CA ALA A 626 -6.38 12.29 14.78
C ALA A 626 -7.49 13.15 15.40
N SER A 627 -7.14 14.29 16.05
CA SER A 627 -8.08 15.10 16.82
C SER A 627 -8.49 16.41 16.17
N ALA A 628 -7.74 16.91 15.18
CA ALA A 628 -7.98 18.21 14.56
C ALA A 628 -8.80 18.07 13.25
N PRO A 629 -10.08 18.49 13.22
CA PRO A 629 -10.93 18.39 12.03
C PRO A 629 -10.34 19.09 10.79
N ALA A 630 -9.57 20.14 11.00
CA ALA A 630 -8.89 20.86 9.91
C ALA A 630 -7.95 19.99 9.07
N LEU A 631 -7.43 18.88 9.61
CA LEU A 631 -6.46 18.02 8.94
C LEU A 631 -7.06 16.84 8.19
N SER A 632 -8.39 16.60 8.34
CA SER A 632 -9.03 15.42 7.74
C SER A 632 -10.36 15.71 7.05
N VAL A 633 -11.23 16.57 7.62
CA VAL A 633 -12.63 16.71 7.17
C VAL A 633 -12.76 17.30 5.76
N LYS A 634 -11.84 18.18 5.34
CA LYS A 634 -11.79 18.76 3.99
C LYS A 634 -10.49 18.40 3.27
N ASP A 635 -9.99 17.20 3.50
CA ASP A 635 -8.66 16.76 3.05
C ASP A 635 -8.59 16.54 1.53
N THR A 636 -9.73 16.38 0.88
CA THR A 636 -9.86 16.17 -0.58
C THR A 636 -10.46 17.37 -1.31
N SER A 637 -10.47 18.57 -0.69
CA SER A 637 -11.08 19.78 -1.25
C SER A 637 -10.20 21.01 -1.07
N TRP A 638 -10.20 21.90 -2.07
CA TRP A 638 -9.57 23.22 -1.98
C TRP A 638 -10.08 24.07 -0.81
N ASP A 639 -11.30 23.83 -0.33
CA ASP A 639 -11.86 24.54 0.81
C ASP A 639 -11.12 24.25 2.13
N GLY A 640 -10.37 23.14 2.19
CA GLY A 640 -9.60 22.71 3.36
C GLY A 640 -8.21 23.32 3.48
N PHE A 641 -7.73 24.05 2.47
CA PHE A 641 -6.37 24.59 2.43
C PHE A 641 -6.32 25.99 1.86
N GLU A 642 -5.45 26.83 2.41
CA GLU A 642 -5.17 28.16 1.84
C GLU A 642 -3.71 28.54 2.12
N TRP A 643 -2.97 28.89 1.08
CA TRP A 643 -1.66 29.49 1.24
C TRP A 643 -1.78 30.89 1.87
N ILE A 644 -0.97 31.14 2.89
CA ILE A 644 -0.74 32.49 3.42
C ILE A 644 0.49 33.07 2.72
N ASN A 645 1.62 32.37 2.75
CA ASN A 645 2.83 32.71 2.01
C ASN A 645 3.51 31.45 1.49
N CYS A 646 3.68 31.36 0.20
CA CYS A 646 4.38 30.25 -0.48
C CYS A 646 5.49 30.75 -1.44
N ILE A 647 5.81 32.06 -1.41
CA ILE A 647 6.74 32.69 -2.36
C ILE A 647 8.05 33.16 -1.71
N SER A 648 8.23 32.95 -0.41
CA SER A 648 9.41 33.36 0.36
C SER A 648 10.61 32.40 0.13
N ALA A 649 10.95 32.14 -1.13
CA ALA A 649 12.03 31.23 -1.50
C ALA A 649 13.38 31.60 -0.87
N ASN A 650 13.73 32.89 -0.82
CA ASN A 650 14.99 33.39 -0.25
C ASN A 650 15.08 33.16 1.27
N ASP A 651 13.96 33.15 1.94
CA ASP A 651 13.86 32.92 3.39
C ASP A 651 13.66 31.44 3.73
N CYS A 652 13.40 30.58 2.72
CA CYS A 652 13.11 29.16 2.87
C CYS A 652 11.97 28.91 3.87
N ASP A 653 10.97 29.81 3.91
CA ASP A 653 9.80 29.65 4.77
C ASP A 653 8.51 29.59 3.95
N LEU A 654 7.50 29.05 4.57
CA LEU A 654 6.15 29.01 4.04
C LEU A 654 5.14 29.04 5.18
N SER A 655 3.95 29.54 4.89
CA SER A 655 2.82 29.51 5.82
C SER A 655 1.52 29.25 5.09
N PHE A 656 0.64 28.50 5.73
CA PHE A 656 -0.66 28.14 5.20
C PHE A 656 -1.66 27.90 6.33
N VAL A 657 -2.94 27.87 6.01
CA VAL A 657 -3.98 27.42 6.93
C VAL A 657 -4.62 26.14 6.44
N ARG A 658 -4.97 25.29 7.39
CA ARG A 658 -5.87 24.15 7.23
C ARG A 658 -7.21 24.51 7.85
N LYS A 659 -8.31 24.15 7.17
CA LYS A 659 -9.66 24.55 7.56
C LYS A 659 -10.54 23.30 7.77
N GLY A 660 -11.32 23.31 8.85
CA GLY A 660 -12.39 22.36 9.08
C GLY A 660 -13.74 22.91 8.65
N GLU A 661 -14.83 22.45 9.28
CA GLU A 661 -16.17 22.94 9.00
C GLU A 661 -16.43 24.33 9.61
N LYS A 662 -15.78 24.64 10.71
CA LYS A 662 -15.95 25.90 11.46
C LYS A 662 -14.65 26.70 11.47
N ASP A 663 -14.77 28.01 11.62
CA ASP A 663 -13.61 28.89 11.76
C ASP A 663 -12.71 28.47 12.94
N GLU A 664 -13.29 28.00 14.04
CA GLU A 664 -12.55 27.54 15.23
C GLU A 664 -11.70 26.28 14.98
N ASP A 665 -12.04 25.52 13.96
CA ASP A 665 -11.24 24.34 13.56
C ASP A 665 -9.95 24.74 12.84
N MET A 666 -9.81 25.99 12.42
CA MET A 666 -8.68 26.46 11.60
C MET A 666 -7.34 26.32 12.34
N LEU A 667 -6.36 25.77 11.63
CA LEU A 667 -4.95 25.72 12.04
C LEU A 667 -4.12 26.62 11.11
N LEU A 668 -3.31 27.51 11.71
CA LEU A 668 -2.25 28.22 11.00
C LEU A 668 -0.95 27.42 11.18
N VAL A 669 -0.30 27.09 10.08
CA VAL A 669 0.97 26.35 10.02
C VAL A 669 2.05 27.28 9.47
N VAL A 670 3.15 27.41 10.20
CA VAL A 670 4.31 28.23 9.80
C VAL A 670 5.54 27.34 9.83
N VAL A 671 6.21 27.19 8.69
CA VAL A 671 7.38 26.32 8.54
C VAL A 671 8.60 27.15 8.18
N ASN A 672 9.71 26.88 8.84
CA ASN A 672 11.02 27.45 8.56
C ASN A 672 11.99 26.33 8.19
N PHE A 673 12.36 26.26 6.94
CA PHE A 673 13.38 25.35 6.45
C PHE A 673 14.78 25.99 6.32
N ALA A 674 14.95 27.25 6.78
CA ALA A 674 16.25 27.89 6.93
C ALA A 674 16.81 27.63 8.32
N ASN A 675 18.16 27.57 8.43
CA ASN A 675 18.84 27.46 9.71
C ASN A 675 19.05 28.83 10.37
N VAL A 676 17.96 29.64 10.45
CA VAL A 676 18.00 31.01 10.98
C VAL A 676 16.81 31.25 11.93
N GLU A 677 17.10 31.75 13.14
CA GLU A 677 16.07 32.25 14.07
C GLU A 677 15.57 33.61 13.62
N ARG A 678 14.24 33.82 13.59
CA ARG A 678 13.62 35.11 13.32
C ARG A 678 12.75 35.55 14.48
N LYS A 679 13.18 36.62 15.16
CA LYS A 679 12.42 37.27 16.24
C LYS A 679 11.45 38.28 15.64
N ASN A 680 10.22 38.34 16.17
CA ASN A 680 9.16 39.22 15.67
C ASN A 680 8.83 38.98 14.18
N PHE A 681 8.99 37.73 13.70
CA PHE A 681 8.58 37.31 12.37
C PHE A 681 7.09 37.59 12.23
N GLN A 682 6.69 38.29 11.16
CA GLN A 682 5.30 38.67 10.91
C GLN A 682 4.70 37.76 9.88
N VAL A 683 3.50 37.23 10.16
CA VAL A 683 2.74 36.32 9.31
C VAL A 683 1.35 36.85 9.13
N GLY A 684 0.88 36.93 7.89
CA GLY A 684 -0.50 37.25 7.57
C GLY A 684 -1.47 36.21 8.11
N VAL A 685 -2.64 36.63 8.55
CA VAL A 685 -3.69 35.72 9.04
C VAL A 685 -5.06 36.08 8.46
N PRO A 686 -5.91 35.11 8.09
CA PRO A 686 -7.18 35.39 7.41
C PRO A 686 -8.25 35.99 8.33
N LEU A 687 -8.20 35.68 9.63
CA LEU A 687 -9.26 36.02 10.58
C LEU A 687 -8.75 36.90 11.73
N ASN A 688 -9.56 37.90 12.09
CA ASN A 688 -9.32 38.69 13.29
C ASN A 688 -9.66 37.89 14.54
N GLY A 689 -8.68 37.64 15.39
CA GLY A 689 -8.88 36.81 16.59
C GLY A 689 -7.59 36.52 17.34
N LYS A 690 -7.60 35.40 18.02
CA LYS A 690 -6.48 34.95 18.84
C LYS A 690 -5.87 33.69 18.21
N TYR A 691 -4.54 33.58 18.25
CA TYR A 691 -3.78 32.48 17.73
C TYR A 691 -2.92 31.90 18.86
N LYS A 692 -3.22 30.65 19.26
CA LYS A 692 -2.51 29.94 20.30
C LYS A 692 -1.62 28.87 19.68
N GLU A 693 -0.32 28.95 19.93
CA GLU A 693 0.60 27.88 19.55
C GLU A 693 0.23 26.59 20.30
N ILE A 694 -0.03 25.52 19.58
CA ILE A 694 -0.45 24.22 20.11
C ILE A 694 0.62 23.14 19.90
N LEU A 695 1.51 23.34 18.91
CA LEU A 695 2.64 22.49 18.65
C LEU A 695 3.78 23.29 18.05
N ASN A 696 5.02 23.04 18.51
CA ASN A 696 6.23 23.65 17.97
C ASN A 696 7.36 22.61 18.04
N SER A 697 7.98 22.31 16.91
CA SER A 697 9.04 21.28 16.83
C SER A 697 10.33 21.63 17.58
N ASP A 698 10.54 22.92 17.92
CA ASP A 698 11.68 23.38 18.74
C ASP A 698 11.36 23.42 20.24
N ALA A 699 10.21 22.88 20.69
CA ALA A 699 9.90 22.80 22.10
C ALA A 699 10.86 21.84 22.83
N LYS A 700 11.17 22.14 24.09
CA LYS A 700 12.15 21.37 24.87
C LYS A 700 11.75 19.90 25.06
N GLU A 701 10.46 19.63 25.15
CA GLU A 701 9.92 18.27 25.25
C GLU A 701 10.21 17.39 24.04
N PHE A 702 10.49 18.01 22.88
CA PHE A 702 10.89 17.36 21.63
C PHE A 702 12.41 17.47 21.37
N GLY A 703 13.21 17.78 22.38
CA GLY A 703 14.65 17.94 22.23
C GLY A 703 15.09 19.23 21.53
N GLY A 704 14.22 20.23 21.42
CA GLY A 704 14.54 21.55 20.86
C GLY A 704 15.10 22.52 21.91
N GLU A 705 15.48 23.72 21.46
CA GLU A 705 16.03 24.80 22.30
C GLU A 705 14.94 25.56 23.06
N GLY A 706 13.67 25.37 22.75
CA GLY A 706 12.54 26.02 23.42
C GLY A 706 12.19 27.41 22.87
N ARG A 707 12.49 27.69 21.62
CA ARG A 707 12.10 28.95 20.92
C ARG A 707 10.63 28.86 20.52
N THR A 708 9.73 28.95 21.50
CA THR A 708 8.28 28.77 21.35
C THR A 708 7.53 30.09 21.55
N ASN A 709 6.22 30.08 21.29
CA ASN A 709 5.32 31.22 21.45
C ASN A 709 4.26 30.95 22.55
N PRO A 710 4.64 30.88 23.84
CA PRO A 710 3.74 30.44 24.92
C PRO A 710 2.59 31.41 25.19
N ARG A 711 2.70 32.67 24.75
CA ARG A 711 1.63 33.67 24.88
C ARG A 711 0.73 33.63 23.66
N VAL A 712 -0.58 33.62 23.87
CA VAL A 712 -1.57 33.79 22.81
C VAL A 712 -1.27 35.05 22.01
N LYS A 713 -1.17 34.91 20.70
CA LYS A 713 -1.01 36.04 19.78
C LYS A 713 -2.38 36.60 19.43
N THR A 714 -2.52 37.90 19.42
CA THR A 714 -3.73 38.60 18.96
C THR A 714 -3.45 39.15 17.58
N ALA A 715 -4.41 39.05 16.69
CA ALA A 715 -4.33 39.61 15.35
C ALA A 715 -4.13 41.13 15.44
N LEU A 716 -3.17 41.62 14.67
CA LEU A 716 -2.89 43.02 14.48
C LEU A 716 -3.63 43.48 13.22
N GLU A 717 -4.19 44.70 13.23
CA GLU A 717 -4.73 45.36 12.05
C GLU A 717 -3.58 45.96 11.22
N GLU A 718 -2.66 45.13 10.82
CA GLU A 718 -1.48 45.43 10.01
C GLU A 718 -1.49 44.46 8.83
N GLU A 719 -1.67 44.95 7.63
CA GLU A 719 -1.67 44.16 6.40
C GLU A 719 -0.31 43.46 6.21
N TRP A 720 -0.34 42.15 5.97
CA TRP A 720 0.84 41.33 5.70
C TRP A 720 0.46 40.08 4.90
N ASP A 721 1.33 39.65 3.98
CA ASP A 721 1.10 38.47 3.11
C ASP A 721 -0.25 38.57 2.35
N GLY A 722 -0.70 39.79 1.98
CA GLY A 722 -1.99 40.02 1.33
C GLY A 722 -3.20 39.74 2.23
N ARG A 723 -3.04 39.75 3.55
CA ARG A 723 -4.13 39.60 4.54
C ARG A 723 -4.27 40.90 5.34
N GLU A 724 -5.50 41.26 5.70
CA GLU A 724 -5.81 42.47 6.50
C GLU A 724 -5.23 42.38 7.92
N TYR A 725 -5.00 41.17 8.41
CA TYR A 725 -4.53 40.92 9.75
C TYR A 725 -3.21 40.15 9.73
N SER A 726 -2.42 40.30 10.77
CA SER A 726 -1.16 39.60 10.95
C SER A 726 -0.89 39.30 12.41
N ILE A 727 0.02 38.35 12.66
CA ILE A 727 0.58 38.07 14.00
C ILE A 727 2.08 38.21 13.98
N LYS A 728 2.69 38.53 15.16
CA LYS A 728 4.16 38.53 15.33
C LYS A 728 4.56 37.38 16.22
N MET A 729 5.50 36.54 15.75
CA MET A 729 5.93 35.35 16.45
C MET A 729 7.46 35.21 16.46
N THR A 730 7.97 34.32 17.29
CA THR A 730 9.33 33.80 17.17
C THR A 730 9.27 32.57 16.26
N GLN A 731 10.10 32.53 15.24
CA GLN A 731 10.29 31.42 14.34
C GLN A 731 11.67 30.82 14.59
N ALA A 732 11.69 29.56 15.06
CA ALA A 732 12.94 28.84 15.31
C ALA A 732 13.58 28.36 14.00
N PRO A 733 14.91 28.12 13.97
CA PRO A 733 15.56 27.48 12.82
C PRO A 733 15.01 26.07 12.56
N LEU A 734 14.92 25.66 11.30
CA LEU A 734 14.51 24.30 10.89
C LEU A 734 13.32 23.78 11.72
N SER A 735 12.21 24.52 11.69
CA SER A 735 11.09 24.24 12.61
C SER A 735 9.73 24.42 11.96
N VAL A 736 8.74 23.83 12.59
CA VAL A 736 7.32 24.05 12.32
C VAL A 736 6.62 24.52 13.58
N SER A 737 5.78 25.55 13.44
CA SER A 737 4.90 26.07 14.50
C SER A 737 3.46 26.00 14.03
N ILE A 738 2.59 25.40 14.83
CA ILE A 738 1.18 25.21 14.54
C ILE A 738 0.35 25.97 15.57
N PHE A 739 -0.55 26.83 15.08
CA PHE A 739 -1.44 27.64 15.92
C PHE A 739 -2.89 27.27 15.67
N SER A 740 -3.67 27.13 16.74
CA SER A 740 -5.13 27.07 16.69
C SER A 740 -5.72 28.50 16.74
N TYR A 741 -6.75 28.70 15.93
CA TYR A 741 -7.51 29.94 15.94
C TYR A 741 -8.58 29.93 17.03
N GLN A 742 -8.78 31.08 17.66
CA GLN A 742 -9.84 31.32 18.64
C GLN A 742 -10.50 32.66 18.33
N PRO A 743 -11.79 32.70 18.03
CA PRO A 743 -12.51 33.96 17.85
C PRO A 743 -12.55 34.75 19.16
N TYR A 744 -12.71 36.08 19.04
CA TYR A 744 -12.99 36.90 20.22
C TYR A 744 -14.39 36.62 20.76
N THR A 745 -14.55 36.58 22.07
CA THR A 745 -15.84 36.56 22.71
C THR A 745 -16.58 37.89 22.52
N LYS A 746 -17.90 37.90 22.72
CA LYS A 746 -18.71 39.13 22.62
C LYS A 746 -18.24 40.20 23.60
N GLU A 747 -17.78 39.81 24.79
CA GLU A 747 -17.23 40.71 25.81
C GLU A 747 -15.89 41.30 25.38
N GLU A 748 -15.00 40.47 24.84
CA GLU A 748 -13.69 40.92 24.31
C GLU A 748 -13.87 41.90 23.16
N LEU A 749 -14.80 41.64 22.23
CA LEU A 749 -15.10 42.54 21.13
C LEU A 749 -15.59 43.90 21.64
N LYS A 750 -16.44 43.95 22.67
CA LYS A 750 -16.91 45.21 23.28
C LYS A 750 -15.75 45.96 23.92
N GLU A 751 -14.84 45.26 24.60
CA GLU A 751 -13.69 45.90 25.22
C GLU A 751 -12.67 46.40 24.18
N ILE A 752 -12.43 45.65 23.09
CA ILE A 752 -11.58 46.08 21.97
C ILE A 752 -12.17 47.37 21.34
N ALA A 753 -13.46 47.38 21.08
CA ALA A 753 -14.14 48.56 20.54
C ALA A 753 -14.00 49.78 21.47
N ARG A 754 -14.15 49.59 22.80
CA ARG A 754 -13.96 50.64 23.81
C ARG A 754 -12.53 51.17 23.80
N LYS A 755 -11.53 50.27 23.80
CA LYS A 755 -10.08 50.66 23.77
C LYS A 755 -9.72 51.41 22.48
N LYS A 756 -10.27 50.98 21.31
CA LYS A 756 -10.08 51.71 20.05
C LYS A 756 -10.68 53.09 20.07
N ALA A 757 -11.92 53.23 20.57
CA ALA A 757 -12.59 54.52 20.70
C ALA A 757 -11.82 55.47 21.65
N GLU A 758 -11.30 54.98 22.76
CA GLU A 758 -10.50 55.75 23.68
C GLU A 758 -9.14 56.20 23.05
N LYS A 759 -8.47 55.27 22.33
CA LYS A 759 -7.22 55.60 21.58
C LYS A 759 -7.46 56.65 20.53
N ALA A 760 -8.50 56.50 19.72
CA ALA A 760 -8.87 57.49 18.70
C ALA A 760 -9.21 58.86 19.31
N ARG A 761 -9.86 58.86 20.52
CA ARG A 761 -10.13 60.11 21.23
C ARG A 761 -8.82 60.80 21.69
N LYS A 762 -7.89 60.01 22.31
CA LYS A 762 -6.57 60.52 22.73
C LYS A 762 -5.75 61.05 21.52
N GLU A 763 -5.77 60.36 20.39
CA GLU A 763 -5.08 60.78 19.19
C GLU A 763 -5.67 62.09 18.60
N LYS A 764 -7.02 62.16 18.55
CA LYS A 764 -7.70 63.42 18.15
C LYS A 764 -7.38 64.56 19.10
N GLU A 765 -7.35 64.36 20.40
CA GLU A 765 -6.93 65.35 21.40
C GLU A 765 -5.48 65.77 21.25
N ALA A 766 -4.56 64.81 21.01
CA ALA A 766 -3.17 65.09 20.75
C ALA A 766 -2.96 65.85 19.43
N ALA A 767 -3.67 65.49 18.36
CA ALA A 767 -3.65 66.22 17.11
C ALA A 767 -4.22 67.63 17.23
N ARG A 768 -5.28 67.80 18.04
CA ARG A 768 -5.85 69.12 18.38
C ARG A 768 -4.88 69.99 19.18
N ARG A 769 -4.16 69.37 20.18
CA ARG A 769 -3.11 70.08 20.92
C ARG A 769 -1.95 70.47 20.04
N LYS A 770 -1.48 69.60 19.11
CA LYS A 770 -0.46 69.92 18.10
C LYS A 770 -0.90 71.05 17.17
N LYS A 771 -2.16 71.05 16.69
CA LYS A 771 -2.73 72.05 15.82
C LYS A 771 -2.85 73.43 16.54
N ASN A 772 -3.29 73.40 17.83
CA ASN A 772 -3.37 74.61 18.66
C ASN A 772 -1.98 75.17 19.00
N ALA A 773 -1.00 74.30 19.29
CA ALA A 773 0.39 74.76 19.51
C ALA A 773 1.03 75.31 18.24
N LYS A 774 0.68 74.75 17.03
CA LYS A 774 1.16 75.30 15.73
C LYS A 774 0.52 76.64 15.45
N ASN A 775 -0.80 76.84 15.75
CA ASN A 775 -1.50 78.10 15.59
C ASN A 775 -0.99 79.13 16.62
N ALA A 776 -0.75 78.78 17.86
CA ALA A 776 -0.14 79.67 18.85
C ALA A 776 1.27 80.10 18.46
N LYS A 777 2.10 79.25 17.86
CA LYS A 777 3.40 79.61 17.29
C LYS A 777 3.26 80.52 16.07
N ARG A 778 2.24 80.32 15.22
CA ARG A 778 1.95 81.23 14.07
C ARG A 778 1.48 82.64 14.52
N THR A 779 0.62 82.72 15.56
CA THR A 779 0.18 84.03 16.13
C THR A 779 1.31 84.71 16.87
N ALA A 780 2.22 83.93 17.60
CA ALA A 780 3.41 84.50 18.17
C ALA A 780 4.41 85.01 17.11
N SER A 781 4.59 84.24 16.02
CA SER A 781 5.44 84.65 14.88
C SER A 781 4.83 85.82 14.09
N GLY A 782 3.49 85.81 13.97
CA GLY A 782 2.80 86.96 13.34
C GLY A 782 2.91 88.31 14.14
N LYS A 783 2.79 88.18 15.49
CA LYS A 783 3.04 89.41 16.34
C LYS A 783 4.49 89.83 16.30
N THR A 784 5.43 88.90 16.19
CA THR A 784 6.84 89.28 16.06
C THR A 784 7.20 89.87 14.70
N LYS A 785 6.48 89.48 13.65
CA LYS A 785 6.66 89.95 12.30
C LYS A 785 6.07 91.34 12.18
N THR A 786 4.87 91.64 12.73
CA THR A 786 4.24 92.90 12.79
C THR A 786 5.08 93.94 13.62
N LEU A 787 5.69 93.55 14.74
CA LEU A 787 6.57 94.38 15.51
C LEU A 787 7.91 94.69 14.79
N LYS A 788 8.41 93.76 13.98
CA LYS A 788 9.59 93.96 13.13
C LYS A 788 9.31 94.79 11.93
N GLU A 789 8.12 94.74 11.32
CA GLU A 789 7.67 95.54 10.22
C GLU A 789 7.42 97.02 10.72
N GLU A 790 6.81 97.23 11.88
CA GLU A 790 6.65 98.56 12.49
C GLU A 790 8.02 99.15 12.94
N LEU A 791 8.99 98.33 13.36
CA LEU A 791 10.33 98.84 13.58
C LEU A 791 11.13 99.08 12.32
N ALA A 792 10.88 98.30 11.26
CA ALA A 792 11.52 98.53 9.96
C ALA A 792 10.99 99.79 9.28
N GLU A 793 9.67 100.12 9.35
CA GLU A 793 9.12 101.38 8.83
C GLU A 793 9.62 102.59 9.60
N LYS A 794 9.98 102.52 10.88
CA LYS A 794 10.56 103.61 11.67
C LYS A 794 12.08 103.82 11.41
N VAL A 795 12.77 102.79 10.87
CA VAL A 795 14.19 102.89 10.48
C VAL A 795 14.34 103.39 9.06
N PHE A 796 13.38 103.04 8.16
CA PHE A 796 13.38 103.49 6.75
C PHE A 796 12.92 104.92 6.56
N ALA A 797 12.41 105.59 7.56
CA ALA A 797 12.11 107.03 7.54
C ALA A 797 13.32 107.93 7.90
N ALA A 798 14.46 107.34 8.22
CA ALA A 798 15.66 108.05 8.64
C ALA A 798 16.85 108.05 7.63
N ASP A 799 16.77 107.21 6.55
CA ASP A 799 17.90 107.09 5.58
C ASP A 799 17.45 107.17 4.13
N ALA A 800 16.55 108.15 3.75
CA ALA A 800 16.28 108.59 2.42
C ALA A 800 17.11 109.81 2.05
N GLU A 801 18.41 109.72 2.05
CA GLU A 801 19.31 110.59 1.27
C GLU A 801 20.63 109.82 1.06
N ILE A 802 21.02 109.72 -0.22
CA ILE A 802 22.33 109.47 -0.83
C ILE A 802 22.34 108.22 -1.77
N SER A 803 22.17 108.62 -3.04
CA SER A 803 22.87 108.26 -4.31
C SER A 803 22.96 106.88 -4.86
N GLU A 804 22.37 106.68 -5.96
CA GLU A 804 22.85 106.41 -7.33
C GLU A 804 24.17 105.71 -7.53
N LYS A 805 24.10 104.61 -8.40
CA LYS A 805 25.03 104.09 -9.39
C LYS A 805 25.57 102.66 -9.14
N GLY A 806 25.36 101.83 -10.16
CA GLY A 806 26.28 100.85 -10.57
C GLY A 806 25.67 99.51 -10.97
N GLU A 807 25.39 99.39 -12.21
CA GLU A 807 25.36 98.33 -13.17
C GLU A 807 25.76 96.88 -12.81
N VAL A 808 24.90 95.89 -13.29
CA VAL A 808 25.13 94.72 -14.18
C VAL A 808 25.76 93.43 -13.55
N GLU A 809 25.10 92.36 -13.55
CA GLU A 809 25.07 91.35 -14.55
C GLU A 809 24.09 90.14 -14.13
N LYS A 810 23.44 89.63 -15.14
CA LYS A 810 22.50 88.50 -15.11
C LYS A 810 23.23 87.23 -15.58
N PRO A 811 22.49 86.11 -15.68
CA PRO A 811 22.34 84.92 -14.90
C PRO A 811 22.71 83.59 -15.69
N VAL A 812 22.66 82.54 -15.11
CA VAL A 812 22.58 81.22 -15.83
C VAL A 812 21.51 80.29 -15.21
N ARG A 813 20.58 79.96 -16.07
CA ARG A 813 19.58 78.88 -15.87
C ARG A 813 20.20 77.54 -15.95
N VAL A 814 19.75 76.56 -15.11
CA VAL A 814 19.87 75.09 -15.35
C VAL A 814 18.50 74.48 -15.48
N VAL A 815 18.34 73.71 -16.54
CA VAL A 815 17.13 73.09 -17.07
C VAL A 815 16.95 71.69 -16.51
N LYS A 816 15.72 71.25 -16.18
CA LYS A 816 15.26 69.85 -15.97
C LYS A 816 15.13 69.17 -17.34
N PRO A 817 15.37 67.82 -17.42
CA PRO A 817 14.89 67.08 -18.58
C PRO A 817 13.57 66.33 -18.30
N ARG A 818 12.79 66.34 -19.38
CA ARG A 818 11.48 65.75 -19.62
C ARG A 818 11.59 64.22 -19.87
N ARG A 819 10.50 63.57 -19.55
CA ARG A 819 10.09 62.24 -20.09
C ARG A 819 9.94 62.24 -21.59
N GLN A 820 10.20 61.09 -22.22
CA GLN A 820 9.56 60.76 -23.52
C GLN A 820 9.20 59.23 -23.52
N ASP A 821 7.98 58.98 -23.94
CA ASP A 821 7.34 57.75 -24.29
C ASP A 821 7.67 57.35 -25.74
N GLY A 822 7.44 56.06 -26.09
CA GLY A 822 7.31 55.58 -27.47
C GLY A 822 7.93 54.18 -27.62
N ALA A 823 7.23 53.17 -27.61
CA ALA A 823 6.42 52.38 -28.56
C ALA A 823 7.24 51.57 -29.60
N ALA A 824 7.08 50.28 -29.50
CA ALA A 824 6.88 49.22 -30.52
C ALA A 824 7.86 49.07 -31.71
N GLU A 825 8.38 47.88 -31.90
CA GLU A 825 8.03 47.02 -33.03
C GLU A 825 8.90 45.76 -33.10
N THR A 826 8.24 44.70 -33.40
CA THR A 826 8.51 43.35 -33.88
C THR A 826 9.73 43.13 -34.78
N ALA A 827 10.40 41.96 -34.66
CA ALA A 827 10.61 40.99 -35.74
C ALA A 827 11.44 39.78 -35.30
N GLU A 828 10.92 38.58 -35.49
CA GLU A 828 11.63 37.34 -35.84
C GLU A 828 12.07 37.40 -37.33
N PRO A 829 12.72 36.33 -37.94
CA PRO A 829 13.61 35.30 -37.48
C PRO A 829 14.90 35.18 -38.37
N ASP A 830 15.77 34.22 -38.16
CA ASP A 830 16.31 33.25 -39.16
C ASP A 830 17.61 32.60 -38.69
N GLU A 831 17.51 31.27 -38.78
CA GLU A 831 18.32 30.23 -39.35
C GLU A 831 19.84 30.32 -39.49
N ALA A 832 20.39 29.15 -39.25
CA ALA A 832 21.33 28.36 -39.99
C ALA A 832 22.77 28.24 -39.48
N ALA A 833 23.05 27.02 -39.21
CA ALA A 833 24.01 26.10 -39.81
C ALA A 833 25.49 26.08 -39.32
N ASP A 834 25.80 24.87 -39.03
CA ASP A 834 26.96 24.10 -39.53
C ASP A 834 28.27 24.15 -38.74
N GLY A 835 28.68 22.97 -38.33
CA GLY A 835 29.91 22.38 -38.87
C GLY A 835 30.89 21.77 -37.85
N THR A 836 30.93 20.49 -37.94
CA THR A 836 32.11 19.57 -37.98
C THR A 836 32.82 19.17 -36.67
N LYS A 837 32.75 17.90 -36.40
CA LYS A 837 33.73 16.78 -36.34
C LYS A 837 35.10 17.03 -35.63
N THR A 838 35.39 16.12 -34.70
CA THR A 838 36.41 15.06 -34.72
C THR A 838 36.39 14.27 -33.45
N ALA A 839 36.19 13.01 -33.44
CA ALA A 839 36.93 11.75 -33.52
C ALA A 839 38.16 11.65 -32.62
N GLY A 840 38.18 10.61 -31.80
CA GLY A 840 39.34 10.16 -31.04
C GLY A 840 39.11 9.01 -30.05
N LYS A 841 39.01 7.80 -30.58
CA LYS A 841 39.49 6.48 -30.17
C LYS A 841 39.86 6.20 -28.69
N ALA A 842 39.16 5.25 -28.12
CA ALA A 842 39.54 3.88 -27.66
C ALA A 842 40.81 3.71 -26.80
N LYS A 843 40.64 3.03 -25.65
CA LYS A 843 41.42 1.81 -25.34
C LYS A 843 40.75 0.95 -24.26
N LYS A 844 40.81 -0.33 -24.53
CA LYS A 844 40.44 -1.50 -23.70
C LYS A 844 41.27 -1.66 -22.44
N GLY A 845 40.79 -2.41 -21.51
CA GLY A 845 41.53 -3.06 -20.41
C GLY A 845 40.57 -3.77 -19.49
N THR A 846 40.33 -4.92 -19.72
CA THR A 846 40.20 -6.27 -19.15
C THR A 846 40.49 -6.40 -17.65
N ASP A 847 39.67 -7.32 -17.08
CA ASP A 847 39.88 -8.28 -15.99
C ASP A 847 39.65 -7.85 -14.51
N ARG A 848 38.61 -8.28 -13.93
CA ARG A 848 38.28 -9.48 -13.14
C ARG A 848 36.85 -9.40 -12.60
#